data_985aa59c2ef8828308c42f34c55baaa4
#
_entry.id   985aa59c2ef8828308c42f34c55baaa4
#
_cell.length_a   1.000
_cell.length_b   1.000
_cell.length_c   1.000
_cell.angle_alpha   90.00
_cell.angle_beta   90.00
_cell.angle_gamma   90.00
#
_symmetry.space_group_name_H-M   'P 1'
#
loop_
_entity.id
_entity.type
_entity.pdbx_description
1 polymer ?
#
loop_
_entity_poly.entity_id
_entity_poly.type
_entity_poly.pdbx_seq_one_letter_code
_entity_poly.pdbx_strand_id
1 'polypeptide(L)'
;MRFAILFFLTVLTTTISSGQSLLAKVQALPSNNVTPSTQDWLLDHTPYKAGVYQAGEGKEIVMANGLIQRRIRLTPNAATIDFRNLATNQQYIRSVRPEARVVVDGKTYAVGGLYGQTEHAYLREEWVDGFKKNDSDFQLIDFSISSLMPEFDWQPTTWTLNRQQPMGKELTLLFASSLPALRDLQITVHYAIYDGLPALRKWVTLANGSARPMRIDQVISEILAMPEEESAVVGSPDEMKKPQKIYIENNYAFNNAMRYELSDQATHWKVDSSYTSQVNYNYQTPCLMEIYPKGGIGITLAPGDTLESVRSYELLLDSYDRERNGLARRQMYRTLAPWTTQNPIFMHLVSTDPAQVRHVIDQCAETGYELVILSFGSGLNMEDTSAANVTKFRELADYAHQKGIKLGGYSLFSSRRIDDANDVIDPITGLPDKGAQFGHAPCLASRWGLYYLQKIKTFIAKTGFDLLEHDGPYPGDLCASTTHPGHKGLADSRWVQMELQKELYRWLNARGVYINAPDWYFLDGSHKTGLGYREVNFSLSREQQKILNRQNIFDGTWEKTPAMGWGFVPLTKYQGGGPEAVLEPLNEHLADYRQLMMQYYGAGVQACYRGPRLYDTAATKQTVQEVVAWYKKYRSILNSDLIHLRRPDGRDWDGILHVNPGLPEKGLVMLYNPLKEPITRTIRLPLYYTGLTESASIRVQESPARTYPLTRDYAAEIEVALPAEGYTWLVVE
;
A
#
# COMPACT_ATOMS: atom_id res chain seq x y z
N MET A 1 11.87 -23.08 -13.23
CA MET A 1 11.13 -23.75 -14.33
C MET A 1 10.50 -22.62 -15.13
N ARG A 2 11.13 -22.26 -16.26
CA ARG A 2 10.71 -21.13 -17.10
C ARG A 2 9.42 -21.53 -17.82
N PHE A 3 8.32 -20.87 -17.55
CA PHE A 3 7.15 -20.90 -18.42
C PHE A 3 7.38 -19.92 -19.57
N ALA A 4 7.80 -20.44 -20.70
CA ALA A 4 7.82 -19.70 -21.96
C ALA A 4 6.39 -19.63 -22.47
N ILE A 5 5.77 -18.46 -22.42
CA ILE A 5 4.57 -18.17 -23.19
C ILE A 5 5.06 -17.87 -24.61
N LEU A 6 4.82 -18.81 -25.51
CA LEU A 6 5.11 -18.66 -26.94
C LEU A 6 4.10 -17.66 -27.53
N PHE A 7 4.52 -16.42 -27.72
CA PHE A 7 3.82 -15.51 -28.63
C PHE A 7 4.29 -15.79 -30.04
N PHE A 8 3.36 -16.23 -30.90
CA PHE A 8 3.59 -16.35 -32.34
C PHE A 8 3.83 -14.96 -32.93
N LEU A 9 5.05 -14.69 -33.32
CA LEU A 9 5.42 -13.51 -34.10
C LEU A 9 4.96 -13.74 -35.57
N THR A 10 3.79 -13.23 -35.90
CA THR A 10 3.43 -13.00 -37.31
C THR A 10 3.95 -11.62 -37.69
N VAL A 11 5.03 -11.61 -38.44
CA VAL A 11 5.52 -10.39 -39.12
C VAL A 11 4.50 -9.98 -40.17
N LEU A 12 3.58 -9.09 -39.80
CA LEU A 12 2.77 -8.37 -40.79
C LEU A 12 3.52 -7.09 -41.14
N THR A 13 3.98 -7.00 -42.37
CA THR A 13 4.34 -5.75 -43.01
C THR A 13 3.05 -4.94 -43.20
N THR A 14 2.72 -4.07 -42.27
CA THR A 14 1.60 -3.14 -42.36
C THR A 14 2.11 -1.76 -42.72
N THR A 15 1.67 -1.28 -43.85
CA THR A 15 1.65 0.13 -44.22
C THR A 15 1.03 0.96 -43.13
N ILE A 16 1.68 2.07 -42.74
CA ILE A 16 1.23 3.04 -41.75
C ILE A 16 -0.16 3.53 -42.16
N SER A 17 -1.20 3.04 -41.50
CA SER A 17 -2.55 3.56 -41.64
C SER A 17 -2.68 4.79 -40.71
N SER A 18 -3.21 5.88 -41.24
CA SER A 18 -3.46 7.14 -40.52
C SER A 18 -4.28 6.86 -39.24
N GLY A 19 -3.99 7.59 -38.14
CA GLY A 19 -4.62 7.41 -36.82
C GLY A 19 -6.16 7.38 -36.80
N GLN A 20 -6.83 7.83 -37.84
CA GLN A 20 -8.29 7.75 -38.00
C GLN A 20 -8.82 6.31 -38.16
N SER A 21 -8.02 5.38 -38.67
CA SER A 21 -8.44 3.98 -38.83
C SER A 21 -8.39 3.20 -37.50
N LEU A 22 -7.52 3.60 -36.57
CA LEU A 22 -7.33 2.93 -35.27
C LEU A 22 -8.51 3.20 -34.31
N LEU A 23 -9.05 4.42 -34.32
CA LEU A 23 -10.15 4.85 -33.42
C LEU A 23 -11.53 4.35 -33.85
N ALA A 24 -11.72 3.85 -35.06
CA ALA A 24 -13.01 3.35 -35.55
C ALA A 24 -13.62 2.22 -34.67
N LYS A 25 -12.80 1.60 -33.81
CA LYS A 25 -13.20 0.52 -32.88
C LYS A 25 -13.56 1.02 -31.49
N VAL A 26 -13.43 2.30 -31.21
CA VAL A 26 -13.64 2.89 -29.87
C VAL A 26 -14.94 3.68 -29.84
N GLN A 27 -15.76 3.44 -28.83
CA GLN A 27 -17.04 4.13 -28.65
C GLN A 27 -16.83 5.64 -28.38
N ALA A 28 -17.69 6.48 -28.92
CA ALA A 28 -17.68 7.92 -28.61
C ALA A 28 -17.99 8.16 -27.10
N LEU A 29 -17.39 9.18 -26.52
CA LEU A 29 -17.60 9.56 -25.13
C LEU A 29 -19.07 9.91 -24.88
N PRO A 30 -19.79 9.19 -24.02
CA PRO A 30 -21.16 9.52 -23.66
C PRO A 30 -21.20 10.83 -22.86
N SER A 31 -22.20 11.65 -23.10
CA SER A 31 -22.34 12.94 -22.39
C SER A 31 -22.51 12.80 -20.86
N ASN A 32 -23.09 11.69 -20.40
CA ASN A 32 -23.31 11.42 -18.99
C ASN A 32 -22.04 10.95 -18.22
N ASN A 33 -21.00 10.49 -18.89
CA ASN A 33 -19.74 10.12 -18.20
C ASN A 33 -18.84 11.31 -17.86
N VAL A 34 -19.19 12.49 -18.33
CA VAL A 34 -18.49 13.76 -18.03
C VAL A 34 -19.27 14.60 -17.01
N THR A 35 -20.50 14.22 -16.69
CA THR A 35 -21.32 14.91 -15.69
C THR A 35 -21.07 14.26 -14.32
N PRO A 36 -20.62 15.03 -13.31
CA PRO A 36 -20.46 14.50 -11.97
C PRO A 36 -21.78 13.92 -11.46
N SER A 37 -21.75 12.72 -10.90
CA SER A 37 -22.88 12.19 -10.13
C SER A 37 -23.06 13.04 -8.88
N THR A 38 -24.30 13.23 -8.45
CA THR A 38 -24.61 13.88 -7.16
C THR A 38 -24.38 12.94 -5.97
N GLN A 39 -24.11 11.67 -6.24
CA GLN A 39 -23.88 10.64 -5.20
C GLN A 39 -22.44 10.68 -4.72
N ASP A 40 -22.25 10.65 -3.39
CA ASP A 40 -20.90 10.57 -2.83
C ASP A 40 -20.33 9.16 -3.03
N TRP A 41 -19.22 9.07 -3.76
CA TRP A 41 -18.56 7.82 -4.09
C TRP A 41 -17.99 7.07 -2.87
N LEU A 42 -17.73 7.77 -1.75
CA LEU A 42 -17.35 7.14 -0.49
C LEU A 42 -18.53 6.45 0.22
N LEU A 43 -19.76 6.83 -0.09
CA LEU A 43 -20.97 6.15 0.40
C LEU A 43 -21.41 5.05 -0.55
N ASP A 44 -21.38 5.31 -1.86
CA ASP A 44 -21.73 4.32 -2.88
C ASP A 44 -20.88 4.55 -4.15
N HIS A 45 -19.95 3.65 -4.37
CA HIS A 45 -19.04 3.66 -5.52
C HIS A 45 -19.59 2.89 -6.73
N THR A 46 -20.74 2.20 -6.61
CA THR A 46 -21.25 1.29 -7.63
C THR A 46 -21.64 1.94 -8.97
N PRO A 47 -22.11 3.22 -9.02
CA PRO A 47 -22.44 3.88 -10.27
C PRO A 47 -21.23 4.25 -11.14
N TYR A 48 -20.06 4.32 -10.55
CA TYR A 48 -18.87 4.85 -11.19
C TYR A 48 -18.10 3.77 -11.95
N LYS A 49 -18.34 3.66 -13.27
CA LYS A 49 -17.78 2.61 -14.12
C LYS A 49 -16.69 3.14 -15.04
N ALA A 50 -15.57 2.44 -15.06
CA ALA A 50 -14.43 2.77 -15.92
C ALA A 50 -14.73 2.51 -17.40
N GLY A 51 -14.38 3.47 -18.23
CA GLY A 51 -14.49 3.36 -19.67
C GLY A 51 -13.34 4.05 -20.40
N VAL A 52 -13.14 3.63 -21.64
CA VAL A 52 -12.19 4.26 -22.57
C VAL A 52 -12.96 4.63 -23.83
N TYR A 53 -12.90 5.88 -24.23
CA TYR A 53 -13.75 6.49 -25.26
C TYR A 53 -12.93 7.29 -26.26
N GLN A 54 -13.46 7.52 -27.45
CA GLN A 54 -12.90 8.49 -28.41
C GLN A 54 -13.51 9.89 -28.21
N ALA A 55 -12.71 10.90 -28.44
CA ALA A 55 -13.10 12.32 -28.42
C ALA A 55 -12.31 13.11 -29.48
N GLY A 56 -12.51 14.44 -29.52
CA GLY A 56 -11.75 15.34 -30.38
C GLY A 56 -11.80 14.97 -31.87
N GLU A 57 -12.97 14.66 -32.40
CA GLU A 57 -13.18 14.24 -33.81
C GLU A 57 -12.31 13.03 -34.20
N GLY A 58 -12.12 12.10 -33.28
CA GLY A 58 -11.30 10.90 -33.51
C GLY A 58 -9.79 11.13 -33.41
N LYS A 59 -9.34 12.18 -32.75
CA LYS A 59 -7.89 12.44 -32.52
C LYS A 59 -7.44 12.12 -31.09
N GLU A 60 -8.38 11.80 -30.19
CA GLU A 60 -8.14 11.68 -28.75
C GLU A 60 -8.79 10.44 -28.16
N ILE A 61 -8.16 9.90 -27.14
CA ILE A 61 -8.72 8.91 -26.23
C ILE A 61 -8.99 9.54 -24.87
N VAL A 62 -10.12 9.20 -24.28
CA VAL A 62 -10.52 9.61 -22.93
C VAL A 62 -10.71 8.39 -22.07
N MET A 63 -9.98 8.29 -20.98
CA MET A 63 -10.23 7.37 -19.88
C MET A 63 -11.04 8.10 -18.82
N ALA A 64 -12.21 7.58 -18.45
CA ALA A 64 -13.07 8.21 -17.46
C ALA A 64 -13.91 7.14 -16.72
N ASN A 65 -14.23 7.43 -15.45
CA ASN A 65 -15.12 6.58 -14.64
C ASN A 65 -16.23 7.38 -13.93
N GLY A 66 -16.43 8.67 -14.29
CA GLY A 66 -17.38 9.56 -13.64
C GLY A 66 -16.81 10.29 -12.41
N LEU A 67 -15.63 9.89 -11.90
CA LEU A 67 -14.91 10.56 -10.80
C LEU A 67 -13.70 11.32 -11.32
N ILE A 68 -12.98 10.72 -12.24
CA ILE A 68 -11.79 11.31 -12.88
C ILE A 68 -11.84 11.14 -14.39
N GLN A 69 -11.07 11.97 -15.07
CA GLN A 69 -10.85 11.89 -16.51
C GLN A 69 -9.38 12.16 -16.84
N ARG A 70 -8.79 11.32 -17.73
CA ARG A 70 -7.53 11.61 -18.40
C ARG A 70 -7.74 11.55 -19.91
N ARG A 71 -7.37 12.63 -20.62
CA ARG A 71 -7.51 12.74 -22.06
C ARG A 71 -6.15 12.78 -22.72
N ILE A 72 -5.97 11.91 -23.70
CA ILE A 72 -4.71 11.70 -24.40
C ILE A 72 -4.93 12.02 -25.89
N ARG A 73 -4.20 13.00 -26.39
CA ARG A 73 -4.09 13.27 -27.83
C ARG A 73 -3.25 12.15 -28.46
N LEU A 74 -3.64 11.64 -29.62
CA LEU A 74 -2.93 10.56 -30.31
C LEU A 74 -2.13 11.05 -31.51
N THR A 75 -2.49 12.17 -32.10
CA THR A 75 -1.88 12.72 -33.33
C THR A 75 -1.45 14.17 -33.13
N PRO A 76 -0.24 14.56 -33.63
CA PRO A 76 0.75 13.80 -34.41
C PRO A 76 1.62 12.82 -33.60
N ASN A 77 1.56 12.81 -32.28
CA ASN A 77 2.11 11.82 -31.34
C ASN A 77 1.25 11.79 -30.07
N ALA A 78 1.42 10.76 -29.23
CA ALA A 78 0.62 10.66 -28.01
C ALA A 78 1.13 11.58 -26.92
N ALA A 79 0.19 12.31 -26.28
CA ALA A 79 0.46 13.12 -25.09
C ALA A 79 -0.82 13.38 -24.29
N THR A 80 -0.71 13.32 -22.96
CA THR A 80 -1.77 13.74 -22.05
C THR A 80 -2.01 15.24 -22.18
N ILE A 81 -3.27 15.64 -22.47
CA ILE A 81 -3.69 17.03 -22.62
C ILE A 81 -4.72 17.46 -21.60
N ASP A 82 -5.26 16.53 -20.80
CA ASP A 82 -6.20 16.79 -19.73
C ASP A 82 -6.09 15.70 -18.67
N PHE A 83 -6.09 16.08 -17.39
CA PHE A 83 -6.18 15.18 -16.26
C PHE A 83 -6.88 15.89 -15.12
N ARG A 84 -8.11 15.49 -14.80
CA ARG A 84 -8.97 16.23 -13.87
C ARG A 84 -9.79 15.35 -12.95
N ASN A 85 -10.12 15.89 -11.79
CA ASN A 85 -11.17 15.39 -10.91
C ASN A 85 -12.52 15.96 -11.40
N LEU A 86 -13.47 15.08 -11.71
CA LEU A 86 -14.78 15.50 -12.26
C LEU A 86 -15.71 16.08 -11.19
N ALA A 87 -15.58 15.67 -9.92
CA ALA A 87 -16.41 16.21 -8.83
C ALA A 87 -16.07 17.66 -8.50
N THR A 88 -14.80 18.05 -8.58
CA THR A 88 -14.33 19.42 -8.28
C THR A 88 -14.02 20.23 -9.53
N ASN A 89 -14.00 19.58 -10.70
CA ASN A 89 -13.53 20.13 -11.97
C ASN A 89 -12.09 20.67 -11.92
N GLN A 90 -11.28 20.18 -10.96
CA GLN A 90 -9.89 20.60 -10.82
C GLN A 90 -9.02 19.92 -11.86
N GLN A 91 -8.23 20.73 -12.59
CA GLN A 91 -7.21 20.29 -13.54
C GLN A 91 -5.87 20.02 -12.83
N TYR A 92 -5.22 18.92 -13.17
CA TYR A 92 -3.95 18.49 -12.57
C TYR A 92 -2.73 18.68 -13.48
N ILE A 93 -2.93 19.14 -14.72
CA ILE A 93 -1.83 19.51 -15.62
C ILE A 93 -2.00 20.93 -16.13
N ARG A 94 -0.90 21.66 -16.21
CA ARG A 94 -0.79 23.00 -16.80
C ARG A 94 -0.01 22.99 -18.12
N SER A 95 0.75 21.92 -18.37
CA SER A 95 1.62 21.82 -19.54
C SER A 95 1.72 20.39 -20.03
N VAL A 96 1.76 20.24 -21.35
CA VAL A 96 1.96 18.95 -22.01
C VAL A 96 3.39 18.49 -21.80
N ARG A 97 3.54 17.20 -21.47
CA ARG A 97 4.83 16.52 -21.29
C ARG A 97 4.83 15.21 -22.09
N PRO A 98 6.00 14.62 -22.35
CA PRO A 98 6.08 13.25 -22.84
C PRO A 98 5.36 12.29 -21.90
N GLU A 99 4.81 11.20 -22.44
CA GLU A 99 4.17 10.16 -21.62
C GLU A 99 5.15 9.42 -20.72
N ALA A 100 6.40 9.29 -21.17
CA ALA A 100 7.50 8.75 -20.39
C ALA A 100 8.84 9.27 -20.92
N ARG A 101 9.93 9.00 -20.18
CA ARG A 101 11.30 9.12 -20.70
C ARG A 101 12.07 7.86 -20.37
N VAL A 102 12.97 7.47 -21.26
CA VAL A 102 13.87 6.34 -21.07
C VAL A 102 15.31 6.77 -21.31
N VAL A 103 16.22 6.27 -20.47
CA VAL A 103 17.67 6.45 -20.67
C VAL A 103 18.23 5.12 -21.13
N VAL A 104 18.64 5.07 -22.39
CA VAL A 104 19.16 3.88 -23.07
C VAL A 104 20.58 4.13 -23.52
N ASP A 105 21.51 3.28 -23.12
CA ASP A 105 22.95 3.41 -23.42
C ASP A 105 23.48 4.85 -23.09
N GLY A 106 23.04 5.42 -21.95
CA GLY A 106 23.43 6.74 -21.46
C GLY A 106 22.77 7.94 -22.15
N LYS A 107 21.82 7.71 -23.09
CA LYS A 107 21.10 8.79 -23.79
C LYS A 107 19.62 8.79 -23.43
N THR A 108 19.08 9.99 -23.22
CA THR A 108 17.67 10.20 -22.87
C THR A 108 16.82 10.34 -24.13
N TYR A 109 15.69 9.65 -24.14
CA TYR A 109 14.68 9.69 -25.22
C TYR A 109 13.30 9.88 -24.61
N ALA A 110 12.51 10.76 -25.23
CA ALA A 110 11.11 10.93 -24.88
C ALA A 110 10.24 9.83 -25.51
N VAL A 111 9.20 9.44 -24.83
CA VAL A 111 8.18 8.49 -25.31
C VAL A 111 6.87 9.26 -25.46
N GLY A 112 6.39 9.39 -26.69
CA GLY A 112 5.31 10.32 -26.97
C GLY A 112 5.76 11.76 -26.78
N GLY A 113 4.79 12.63 -26.52
CA GLY A 113 5.03 14.06 -26.29
C GLY A 113 4.68 14.92 -27.49
N LEU A 114 4.24 16.15 -27.17
CA LEU A 114 3.90 17.19 -28.13
C LEU A 114 4.59 18.48 -27.72
N TYR A 115 4.97 19.28 -28.70
CA TYR A 115 5.78 20.49 -28.56
C TYR A 115 5.14 21.69 -29.21
N GLY A 116 5.51 22.90 -28.77
CA GLY A 116 5.01 24.15 -29.32
C GLY A 116 4.01 24.84 -28.41
N GLN A 117 3.86 24.38 -27.16
CA GLN A 117 3.13 25.15 -26.16
C GLN A 117 3.86 26.48 -25.90
N THR A 118 3.16 27.57 -26.04
CA THR A 118 3.76 28.91 -25.97
C THR A 118 3.89 29.43 -24.54
N GLU A 119 3.01 28.96 -23.66
CA GLU A 119 2.99 29.31 -22.22
C GLU A 119 2.83 28.02 -21.41
N HIS A 120 3.68 27.84 -20.39
CA HIS A 120 3.69 26.63 -19.57
C HIS A 120 2.97 26.76 -18.22
N ALA A 121 2.41 27.96 -17.91
CA ALA A 121 1.62 28.18 -16.70
C ALA A 121 0.19 27.64 -16.82
N TYR A 122 -0.32 27.48 -18.03
CA TYR A 122 -1.64 26.95 -18.33
C TYR A 122 -1.67 26.37 -19.75
N LEU A 123 -2.65 25.50 -20.00
CA LEU A 123 -2.89 24.89 -21.31
C LEU A 123 -4.26 25.37 -21.85
N ARG A 124 -4.28 25.89 -23.08
CA ARG A 124 -5.50 26.21 -23.78
C ARG A 124 -5.84 25.16 -24.82
N GLU A 125 -7.13 24.83 -24.90
CA GLU A 125 -7.65 23.82 -25.83
C GLU A 125 -7.31 24.12 -27.29
N GLU A 126 -7.44 25.39 -27.69
CA GLU A 126 -7.17 25.85 -29.06
C GLU A 126 -5.70 25.70 -29.50
N TRP A 127 -4.77 25.50 -28.57
CA TRP A 127 -3.36 25.31 -28.92
C TRP A 127 -3.05 23.89 -29.36
N VAL A 128 -3.85 22.92 -28.92
CA VAL A 128 -3.54 21.49 -29.05
C VAL A 128 -3.42 21.05 -30.51
N ASP A 129 -4.27 21.58 -31.40
CA ASP A 129 -4.19 21.29 -32.84
C ASP A 129 -2.93 21.81 -33.52
N GLY A 130 -2.30 22.84 -32.94
CA GLY A 130 -1.03 23.41 -33.40
C GLY A 130 0.24 22.72 -32.94
N PHE A 131 0.15 21.76 -32.01
CA PHE A 131 1.29 21.11 -31.48
C PHE A 131 1.94 20.15 -32.47
N LYS A 132 3.26 20.01 -32.35
CA LYS A 132 4.11 19.20 -33.23
C LYS A 132 4.77 18.06 -32.49
N LYS A 133 5.05 16.99 -33.21
CA LYS A 133 5.93 15.91 -32.71
C LYS A 133 7.41 16.24 -32.95
N ASN A 134 8.29 15.56 -32.26
CA ASN A 134 9.72 15.50 -32.56
C ASN A 134 10.05 14.09 -33.09
N ASP A 135 10.60 14.01 -34.29
CA ASP A 135 10.87 12.74 -34.97
C ASP A 135 11.97 11.89 -34.29
N SER A 136 12.77 12.48 -33.39
CA SER A 136 13.74 11.74 -32.59
C SER A 136 13.12 11.01 -31.38
N ASP A 137 11.90 11.35 -31.01
CA ASP A 137 11.17 10.71 -29.92
C ASP A 137 10.57 9.37 -30.37
N PHE A 138 10.18 8.54 -29.41
CA PHE A 138 9.37 7.38 -29.70
C PHE A 138 7.98 7.82 -30.15
N GLN A 139 7.52 7.29 -31.30
CA GLN A 139 6.26 7.65 -31.91
C GLN A 139 5.19 6.62 -31.59
N LEU A 140 3.96 7.04 -31.33
CA LEU A 140 2.82 6.14 -31.20
C LEU A 140 2.59 5.41 -32.52
N ILE A 141 2.52 4.07 -32.45
CA ILE A 141 2.27 3.22 -33.63
C ILE A 141 0.96 2.43 -33.50
N ASP A 142 0.53 2.11 -32.28
CA ASP A 142 -0.71 1.36 -32.04
C ASP A 142 -1.19 1.59 -30.60
N PHE A 143 -2.44 1.21 -30.32
CA PHE A 143 -2.99 1.12 -28.97
C PHE A 143 -3.97 -0.05 -28.83
N SER A 144 -4.20 -0.50 -27.60
CA SER A 144 -5.24 -1.47 -27.30
C SER A 144 -5.99 -1.13 -26.01
N ILE A 145 -7.22 -1.66 -25.91
CA ILE A 145 -8.08 -1.51 -24.73
C ILE A 145 -8.49 -2.88 -24.27
N SER A 146 -8.34 -3.14 -22.99
CA SER A 146 -8.74 -4.40 -22.36
C SER A 146 -9.48 -4.18 -21.04
N SER A 147 -10.06 -5.25 -20.51
CA SER A 147 -10.46 -5.28 -19.12
C SER A 147 -9.21 -5.37 -18.25
N LEU A 148 -9.28 -4.74 -17.08
CA LEU A 148 -8.19 -4.77 -16.11
C LEU A 148 -7.89 -6.22 -15.69
N MET A 149 -6.62 -6.58 -15.67
CA MET A 149 -6.14 -7.86 -15.18
C MET A 149 -5.49 -7.70 -13.79
N PRO A 150 -5.60 -8.69 -12.90
CA PRO A 150 -4.85 -8.71 -11.65
C PRO A 150 -3.35 -8.56 -11.89
N GLU A 151 -2.66 -7.86 -10.99
CA GLU A 151 -1.20 -7.67 -11.10
C GLU A 151 -0.43 -8.94 -10.80
N PHE A 152 -0.94 -9.75 -9.90
CA PHE A 152 -0.41 -11.06 -9.52
C PHE A 152 -1.52 -11.94 -8.94
N ASP A 153 -1.24 -13.23 -8.86
CA ASP A 153 -2.17 -14.20 -8.26
C ASP A 153 -2.23 -14.00 -6.74
N TRP A 154 -3.46 -13.88 -6.24
CA TRP A 154 -3.74 -13.79 -4.81
C TRP A 154 -4.86 -14.75 -4.44
N GLN A 155 -4.66 -15.50 -3.36
CA GLN A 155 -5.67 -16.40 -2.83
C GLN A 155 -6.26 -15.83 -1.54
N PRO A 156 -7.54 -15.40 -1.54
CA PRO A 156 -8.19 -14.91 -0.34
C PRO A 156 -8.39 -15.99 0.70
N THR A 157 -8.12 -15.66 1.96
CA THR A 157 -8.35 -16.54 3.11
C THR A 157 -9.75 -16.33 3.72
N THR A 158 -10.07 -17.06 4.80
CA THR A 158 -11.31 -16.88 5.56
C THR A 158 -11.42 -15.52 6.24
N TRP A 159 -10.30 -14.80 6.44
CA TRP A 159 -10.23 -13.49 7.09
C TRP A 159 -10.43 -12.32 6.14
N THR A 160 -10.53 -12.58 4.84
CA THR A 160 -10.66 -11.56 3.82
C THR A 160 -12.07 -10.98 3.80
N LEU A 161 -12.20 -9.68 4.01
CA LEU A 161 -13.48 -8.96 3.89
C LEU A 161 -13.84 -8.72 2.42
N ASN A 162 -12.92 -8.18 1.64
CA ASN A 162 -13.11 -7.93 0.23
C ASN A 162 -12.36 -8.99 -0.60
N ARG A 163 -13.12 -9.86 -1.28
CA ARG A 163 -12.59 -10.91 -2.15
C ARG A 163 -12.61 -10.55 -3.63
N GLN A 164 -13.10 -9.37 -3.95
CA GLN A 164 -13.19 -8.93 -5.34
C GLN A 164 -11.84 -8.42 -5.81
N GLN A 165 -11.45 -8.85 -6.99
CA GLN A 165 -10.34 -8.24 -7.71
C GLN A 165 -10.75 -6.85 -8.20
N PRO A 166 -9.81 -5.90 -8.29
CA PRO A 166 -10.09 -4.59 -8.88
C PRO A 166 -10.67 -4.73 -10.28
N MET A 167 -11.79 -4.06 -10.54
CA MET A 167 -12.38 -3.99 -11.87
C MET A 167 -12.04 -2.66 -12.52
N GLY A 168 -12.02 -2.63 -13.85
CA GLY A 168 -11.71 -1.42 -14.59
C GLY A 168 -11.32 -1.68 -16.03
N LYS A 169 -10.66 -0.70 -16.63
CA LYS A 169 -10.16 -0.73 -18.00
C LYS A 169 -8.67 -0.42 -18.03
N GLU A 170 -7.97 -1.10 -18.93
CA GLU A 170 -6.58 -0.82 -19.26
C GLU A 170 -6.50 -0.30 -20.70
N LEU A 171 -5.73 0.79 -20.88
CA LEU A 171 -5.32 1.33 -22.16
C LEU A 171 -3.81 1.11 -22.30
N THR A 172 -3.37 0.52 -23.39
CA THR A 172 -1.96 0.40 -23.75
C THR A 172 -1.65 1.23 -24.98
N LEU A 173 -0.58 2.01 -24.93
CA LEU A 173 -0.07 2.78 -26.07
C LEU A 173 1.29 2.21 -26.48
N LEU A 174 1.42 1.73 -27.71
CA LEU A 174 2.64 1.13 -28.25
C LEU A 174 3.43 2.18 -29.04
N PHE A 175 4.71 2.32 -28.69
CA PHE A 175 5.63 3.26 -29.30
C PHE A 175 6.84 2.57 -29.92
N ALA A 176 7.31 3.12 -31.04
CA ALA A 176 8.54 2.71 -31.70
C ALA A 176 9.39 3.93 -32.11
N SER A 177 10.68 3.69 -32.29
CA SER A 177 11.63 4.74 -32.75
C SER A 177 12.00 4.59 -34.20
N SER A 178 12.13 5.72 -34.91
CA SER A 178 12.70 5.78 -36.25
C SER A 178 14.23 5.69 -36.27
N LEU A 179 14.88 5.89 -35.10
CA LEU A 179 16.34 5.88 -34.98
C LEU A 179 16.85 4.43 -35.20
N PRO A 180 17.84 4.21 -36.08
CA PRO A 180 18.34 2.86 -36.40
C PRO A 180 18.80 2.07 -35.17
N ALA A 181 19.40 2.75 -34.19
CA ALA A 181 19.90 2.13 -32.96
C ALA A 181 18.78 1.65 -32.01
N LEU A 182 17.56 2.15 -32.15
CA LEU A 182 16.42 1.88 -31.26
C LEU A 182 15.21 1.30 -32.01
N ARG A 183 15.35 0.99 -33.32
CA ARG A 183 14.24 0.53 -34.17
C ARG A 183 13.49 -0.66 -33.58
N ASP A 184 14.25 -1.59 -32.99
CA ASP A 184 13.71 -2.86 -32.48
C ASP A 184 13.45 -2.81 -30.96
N LEU A 185 13.59 -1.63 -30.32
CA LEU A 185 13.15 -1.40 -28.96
C LEU A 185 11.69 -0.92 -29.01
N GLN A 186 10.78 -1.72 -28.50
CA GLN A 186 9.38 -1.36 -28.35
C GLN A 186 9.13 -0.86 -26.93
N ILE A 187 8.36 0.21 -26.80
CA ILE A 187 7.95 0.77 -25.52
C ILE A 187 6.44 0.80 -25.47
N THR A 188 5.87 0.20 -24.43
CA THR A 188 4.43 0.24 -24.16
C THR A 188 4.18 1.06 -22.90
N VAL A 189 3.37 2.11 -23.03
CA VAL A 189 2.86 2.86 -21.88
C VAL A 189 1.48 2.32 -21.55
N HIS A 190 1.30 1.93 -20.30
CA HIS A 190 0.07 1.35 -19.78
C HIS A 190 -0.62 2.32 -18.85
N TYR A 191 -1.93 2.39 -18.96
CA TYR A 191 -2.83 3.13 -18.06
C TYR A 191 -3.95 2.21 -17.60
N ALA A 192 -4.25 2.21 -16.32
CA ALA A 192 -5.42 1.53 -15.77
C ALA A 192 -6.29 2.50 -14.99
N ILE A 193 -7.59 2.49 -15.27
CA ILE A 193 -8.60 3.24 -14.54
C ILE A 193 -9.58 2.26 -13.88
N TYR A 194 -9.99 2.56 -12.65
CA TYR A 194 -10.72 1.63 -11.80
C TYR A 194 -12.20 2.01 -11.69
N ASP A 195 -13.05 0.97 -11.56
CA ASP A 195 -14.44 1.17 -11.16
C ASP A 195 -14.50 1.73 -9.73
N GLY A 196 -15.32 2.77 -9.53
CA GLY A 196 -15.64 3.28 -8.20
C GLY A 196 -14.51 3.98 -7.43
N LEU A 197 -13.36 4.21 -8.04
CA LEU A 197 -12.21 4.83 -7.39
C LEU A 197 -11.66 6.00 -8.24
N PRO A 198 -11.47 7.21 -7.67
CA PRO A 198 -10.87 8.32 -8.40
C PRO A 198 -9.35 8.16 -8.54
N ALA A 199 -8.90 7.01 -9.04
CA ALA A 199 -7.49 6.69 -9.20
C ALA A 199 -7.16 6.15 -10.59
N LEU A 200 -5.93 6.42 -11.01
CA LEU A 200 -5.32 5.91 -12.21
C LEU A 200 -3.99 5.25 -11.86
N ARG A 201 -3.65 4.16 -12.54
CA ARG A 201 -2.34 3.51 -12.46
C ARG A 201 -1.62 3.66 -13.79
N LYS A 202 -0.30 3.89 -13.74
CA LYS A 202 0.54 4.00 -14.92
C LYS A 202 1.86 3.26 -14.76
N TRP A 203 2.34 2.62 -15.82
CA TRP A 203 3.67 1.99 -15.90
C TRP A 203 4.12 1.87 -17.36
N VAL A 204 5.37 1.50 -17.55
CA VAL A 204 6.00 1.37 -18.86
C VAL A 204 6.68 0.01 -18.99
N THR A 205 6.48 -0.66 -20.12
CA THR A 205 7.18 -1.90 -20.49
C THR A 205 8.11 -1.64 -21.66
N LEU A 206 9.36 -2.08 -21.57
CA LEU A 206 10.34 -2.06 -22.62
C LEU A 206 10.59 -3.48 -23.10
N ALA A 207 10.55 -3.71 -24.42
CA ALA A 207 10.84 -5.02 -25.02
C ALA A 207 11.98 -4.88 -26.05
N ASN A 208 13.08 -5.59 -25.82
CA ASN A 208 14.22 -5.59 -26.72
C ASN A 208 14.09 -6.66 -27.81
N GLY A 209 13.54 -6.29 -28.95
CA GLY A 209 13.45 -7.14 -30.14
C GLY A 209 14.72 -7.18 -30.99
N SER A 210 15.79 -6.45 -30.60
CA SER A 210 17.02 -6.41 -31.36
C SER A 210 17.93 -7.62 -31.10
N ALA A 211 18.96 -7.79 -31.92
CA ALA A 211 19.96 -8.84 -31.77
C ALA A 211 21.08 -8.46 -30.74
N ARG A 212 21.07 -7.25 -30.19
CA ARG A 212 22.07 -6.76 -29.24
C ARG A 212 21.47 -6.48 -27.85
N PRO A 213 22.25 -6.64 -26.79
CA PRO A 213 21.82 -6.16 -25.48
C PRO A 213 21.74 -4.62 -25.47
N MET A 214 20.83 -4.07 -24.72
CA MET A 214 20.64 -2.63 -24.50
C MET A 214 20.71 -2.34 -23.00
N ARG A 215 21.46 -1.31 -22.61
CA ARG A 215 21.50 -0.87 -21.22
C ARG A 215 20.37 0.11 -20.97
N ILE A 216 19.50 -0.22 -20.04
CA ILE A 216 18.46 0.67 -19.56
C ILE A 216 18.92 1.27 -18.25
N ASP A 217 19.32 2.54 -18.28
CA ASP A 217 19.83 3.22 -17.09
C ASP A 217 18.71 3.74 -16.21
N GLN A 218 17.61 4.27 -16.82
CA GLN A 218 16.47 4.81 -16.11
C GLN A 218 15.20 4.73 -16.96
N VAL A 219 14.06 4.56 -16.32
CA VAL A 219 12.72 4.75 -16.89
C VAL A 219 11.95 5.72 -16.00
N ILE A 220 11.58 6.87 -16.54
CA ILE A 220 10.67 7.83 -15.91
C ILE A 220 9.28 7.47 -16.42
N SER A 221 8.48 6.82 -15.59
CA SER A 221 7.21 6.21 -15.99
C SER A 221 6.04 7.19 -15.99
N GLU A 222 6.09 8.28 -15.19
CA GLU A 222 5.11 9.35 -15.18
C GLU A 222 5.80 10.72 -15.13
N ILE A 223 5.20 11.71 -15.82
CA ILE A 223 5.68 13.09 -15.85
C ILE A 223 4.46 14.00 -15.87
N LEU A 224 4.19 14.70 -14.77
CA LEU A 224 3.07 15.65 -14.67
C LEU A 224 3.58 17.06 -14.34
N ALA A 225 3.34 18.01 -15.23
CA ALA A 225 3.54 19.43 -14.96
C ALA A 225 2.27 19.97 -14.28
N MET A 226 2.26 19.99 -12.97
CA MET A 226 1.08 20.28 -12.15
C MET A 226 0.91 21.78 -11.86
N PRO A 227 -0.31 22.26 -11.58
CA PRO A 227 -0.53 23.60 -11.06
C PRO A 227 0.20 23.81 -9.73
N GLU A 228 0.64 25.03 -9.48
CA GLU A 228 1.26 25.41 -8.21
C GLU A 228 0.24 25.45 -7.07
N GLU A 229 0.65 25.07 -5.87
CA GLU A 229 -0.13 25.18 -4.62
C GLU A 229 0.37 26.34 -3.74
N GLU A 230 1.58 26.82 -3.96
CA GLU A 230 2.20 27.85 -3.16
C GLU A 230 3.05 28.80 -4.00
N SER A 231 2.92 30.10 -3.75
CA SER A 231 3.81 31.12 -4.31
C SER A 231 5.12 31.15 -3.54
N ALA A 232 6.20 30.81 -4.22
CA ALA A 232 7.51 30.64 -3.64
C ALA A 232 8.44 31.80 -3.96
N VAL A 233 8.43 32.85 -3.18
CA VAL A 233 9.36 33.97 -3.30
C VAL A 233 10.66 33.68 -2.52
N VAL A 234 10.58 32.99 -1.40
CA VAL A 234 11.72 32.66 -0.53
C VAL A 234 11.60 31.23 -0.03
N GLY A 235 12.75 30.63 0.34
CA GLY A 235 12.84 29.24 0.78
C GLY A 235 13.45 28.32 -0.25
N SER A 236 13.70 27.07 0.10
CA SER A 236 14.17 26.03 -0.79
C SER A 236 13.02 25.22 -1.39
N PRO A 237 13.17 24.60 -2.57
CA PRO A 237 12.11 23.76 -3.16
C PRO A 237 11.62 22.63 -2.25
N ASP A 238 12.48 22.10 -1.39
CA ASP A 238 12.14 21.01 -0.48
C ASP A 238 11.18 21.45 0.65
N GLU A 239 11.20 22.74 1.01
CA GLU A 239 10.37 23.33 2.08
C GLU A 239 9.01 23.80 1.56
N MET A 240 8.83 23.88 0.24
CA MET A 240 7.61 24.38 -0.35
C MET A 240 6.51 23.34 -0.42
N LYS A 241 5.26 23.81 -0.40
CA LYS A 241 4.11 22.93 -0.56
C LYS A 241 4.08 22.32 -1.94
N LYS A 242 3.85 21.03 -1.97
CA LYS A 242 3.56 20.26 -3.17
C LYS A 242 2.06 20.25 -3.42
N PRO A 243 1.59 19.98 -4.65
CA PRO A 243 0.17 19.81 -4.94
C PRO A 243 -0.50 18.83 -3.98
N GLN A 244 -1.52 19.28 -3.23
CA GLN A 244 -2.11 18.54 -2.11
C GLN A 244 -3.34 17.72 -2.50
N LYS A 245 -4.00 18.05 -3.61
CA LYS A 245 -5.20 17.34 -4.05
C LYS A 245 -4.93 16.09 -4.88
N ILE A 246 -3.73 15.59 -4.85
CA ILE A 246 -3.34 14.32 -5.42
C ILE A 246 -2.52 13.55 -4.39
N TYR A 247 -2.89 12.28 -4.19
CA TYR A 247 -2.04 11.33 -3.48
C TYR A 247 -1.41 10.40 -4.50
N ILE A 248 -0.09 10.31 -4.45
CA ILE A 248 0.69 9.47 -5.36
C ILE A 248 1.39 8.41 -4.53
N GLU A 249 1.17 7.16 -4.91
CA GLU A 249 1.90 6.02 -4.38
C GLU A 249 2.52 5.24 -5.53
N ASN A 250 3.62 4.55 -5.25
CA ASN A 250 4.27 3.69 -6.21
C ASN A 250 4.69 2.37 -5.57
N ASN A 251 4.93 1.35 -6.37
CA ASN A 251 5.37 0.04 -5.91
C ASN A 251 6.90 -0.07 -5.73
N TYR A 252 7.58 1.05 -5.51
CA TYR A 252 8.99 1.16 -5.14
C TYR A 252 9.14 1.94 -3.83
N ALA A 253 8.24 1.64 -2.86
CA ALA A 253 8.18 2.25 -1.54
C ALA A 253 8.50 1.19 -0.48
N PHE A 254 9.52 1.45 0.29
CA PHE A 254 10.05 0.54 1.30
C PHE A 254 10.79 1.35 2.37
N ASN A 255 11.49 0.72 3.27
CA ASN A 255 12.07 1.33 4.46
C ASN A 255 11.11 1.30 5.65
N ASN A 256 11.56 0.77 6.77
CA ASN A 256 10.80 0.63 8.04
C ASN A 256 10.33 1.99 8.62
N ALA A 257 9.72 2.81 7.78
CA ALA A 257 9.24 4.14 8.15
C ALA A 257 7.79 4.13 8.65
N MET A 258 7.03 3.06 8.35
CA MET A 258 5.61 2.92 8.71
C MET A 258 4.70 4.04 8.17
N ARG A 259 5.22 4.87 7.27
CA ARG A 259 4.53 5.97 6.58
C ARG A 259 4.99 6.02 5.14
N TYR A 260 4.03 6.19 4.21
CA TYR A 260 4.33 6.16 2.79
C TYR A 260 5.34 7.25 2.39
N GLU A 261 5.15 8.48 2.82
CA GLU A 261 5.97 9.63 2.42
C GLU A 261 7.45 9.46 2.80
N LEU A 262 7.74 8.70 3.86
CA LEU A 262 9.10 8.38 4.28
C LEU A 262 9.64 7.10 3.62
N SER A 263 8.77 6.25 3.12
CA SER A 263 9.11 5.01 2.43
C SER A 263 9.29 5.20 0.93
N ASP A 264 8.73 6.25 0.36
CA ASP A 264 8.76 6.54 -1.07
C ASP A 264 10.19 6.77 -1.58
N GLN A 265 10.58 6.00 -2.57
CA GLN A 265 11.91 6.04 -3.19
C GLN A 265 11.85 6.36 -4.70
N ALA A 266 10.68 6.73 -5.22
CA ALA A 266 10.50 6.92 -6.64
C ALA A 266 9.73 8.19 -7.05
N THR A 267 8.92 8.79 -6.18
CA THR A 267 8.21 10.04 -6.50
C THR A 267 9.11 11.26 -6.29
N HIS A 268 9.36 12.01 -7.35
CA HIS A 268 10.22 13.20 -7.32
C HIS A 268 9.42 14.44 -7.68
N TRP A 269 9.39 15.38 -6.76
CA TRP A 269 8.84 16.72 -6.99
C TRP A 269 10.00 17.66 -7.34
N LYS A 270 9.95 18.22 -8.52
CA LYS A 270 11.02 19.06 -9.09
C LYS A 270 10.52 20.43 -9.46
N VAL A 271 11.45 21.35 -9.48
CA VAL A 271 11.25 22.65 -10.14
C VAL A 271 11.15 22.44 -11.65
N ASP A 272 10.17 23.10 -12.28
CA ASP A 272 10.02 23.06 -13.74
C ASP A 272 10.78 24.23 -14.39
N SER A 273 11.94 23.93 -14.95
CA SER A 273 12.78 24.94 -15.60
C SER A 273 12.22 25.49 -16.92
N SER A 274 11.18 24.85 -17.48
CA SER A 274 10.51 25.32 -18.72
C SER A 274 9.39 26.32 -18.45
N TYR A 275 9.08 26.60 -17.19
CA TYR A 275 7.97 27.41 -16.76
C TYR A 275 8.41 28.49 -15.79
N THR A 276 8.00 29.72 -16.03
CA THR A 276 8.12 30.81 -15.08
C THR A 276 6.81 31.59 -15.04
N SER A 277 6.42 32.05 -13.86
CA SER A 277 5.27 32.92 -13.65
C SER A 277 5.62 33.98 -12.62
N GLN A 278 4.68 34.86 -12.28
CA GLN A 278 4.87 35.82 -11.19
C GLN A 278 5.12 35.11 -9.84
N VAL A 279 4.59 33.92 -9.66
CA VAL A 279 4.76 33.12 -8.43
C VAL A 279 5.95 32.15 -8.48
N ASN A 280 6.42 31.79 -9.67
CA ASN A 280 7.56 30.89 -9.87
C ASN A 280 8.72 31.55 -10.66
N TYR A 281 8.86 32.86 -10.57
CA TYR A 281 9.89 33.56 -11.34
C TYR A 281 11.33 33.19 -10.95
N ASN A 282 11.53 32.63 -9.75
CA ASN A 282 12.80 32.11 -9.27
C ASN A 282 13.00 30.63 -9.55
N TYR A 283 12.06 29.95 -10.22
CA TYR A 283 12.06 28.50 -10.48
C TYR A 283 12.21 27.65 -9.21
N GLN A 284 11.55 28.02 -8.13
CA GLN A 284 11.67 27.35 -6.83
C GLN A 284 10.49 26.42 -6.51
N THR A 285 9.32 26.62 -7.14
CA THR A 285 8.12 25.83 -6.84
C THR A 285 8.25 24.41 -7.41
N PRO A 286 8.18 23.37 -6.57
CA PRO A 286 8.30 21.98 -6.99
C PRO A 286 6.99 21.44 -7.56
N CYS A 287 6.62 21.89 -8.77
CA CYS A 287 5.35 21.57 -9.44
C CYS A 287 5.51 20.65 -10.67
N LEU A 288 6.69 20.09 -10.90
CA LEU A 288 6.93 19.01 -11.87
C LEU A 288 7.11 17.69 -11.12
N MET A 289 6.15 16.80 -11.25
CA MET A 289 6.21 15.46 -10.66
C MET A 289 6.77 14.47 -11.67
N GLU A 290 7.76 13.68 -11.27
CA GLU A 290 8.32 12.59 -12.05
C GLU A 290 8.42 11.30 -11.21
N ILE A 291 8.13 10.15 -11.81
CA ILE A 291 8.22 8.82 -11.15
C ILE A 291 9.36 8.00 -11.77
N TYR A 292 10.37 7.72 -10.97
CA TYR A 292 11.48 6.82 -11.33
C TYR A 292 12.25 6.38 -10.09
N PRO A 293 12.89 5.19 -10.06
CA PRO A 293 13.71 4.75 -8.93
C PRO A 293 14.87 5.72 -8.68
N LYS A 294 15.06 6.14 -7.45
CA LYS A 294 16.24 6.91 -7.04
C LYS A 294 17.50 6.06 -7.30
N GLY A 295 18.40 6.55 -8.13
CA GLY A 295 19.62 5.83 -8.54
C GLY A 295 19.46 5.04 -9.86
N GLY A 296 18.28 5.04 -10.47
CA GLY A 296 18.02 4.38 -11.74
C GLY A 296 17.74 2.88 -11.64
N ILE A 297 17.73 2.21 -12.78
CA ILE A 297 17.47 0.77 -12.93
C ILE A 297 18.77 0.02 -13.23
N GLY A 298 19.62 0.55 -14.13
CA GLY A 298 20.94 0.03 -14.48
C GLY A 298 20.97 -1.35 -15.13
N ILE A 299 19.83 -1.85 -15.66
CA ILE A 299 19.70 -3.20 -16.20
C ILE A 299 20.19 -3.28 -17.64
N THR A 300 20.87 -4.38 -17.98
CA THR A 300 21.14 -4.74 -19.36
C THR A 300 20.05 -5.68 -19.85
N LEU A 301 19.20 -5.18 -20.74
CA LEU A 301 18.10 -5.92 -21.34
C LEU A 301 18.63 -6.74 -22.52
N ALA A 302 18.67 -8.06 -22.38
CA ALA A 302 19.16 -8.94 -23.43
C ALA A 302 18.17 -9.03 -24.62
N PRO A 303 18.59 -9.53 -25.78
CA PRO A 303 17.69 -9.80 -26.89
C PRO A 303 16.51 -10.70 -26.47
N GLY A 304 15.29 -10.25 -26.76
CA GLY A 304 14.06 -10.96 -26.42
C GLY A 304 13.55 -10.73 -25.00
N ASP A 305 14.31 -10.04 -24.14
CA ASP A 305 13.89 -9.74 -22.78
C ASP A 305 12.95 -8.53 -22.71
N THR A 306 12.19 -8.48 -21.63
CA THR A 306 11.30 -7.36 -21.28
C THR A 306 11.67 -6.80 -19.90
N LEU A 307 11.43 -5.49 -19.71
CA LEU A 307 11.58 -4.79 -18.45
C LEU A 307 10.31 -4.01 -18.17
N GLU A 308 9.76 -4.13 -16.97
CA GLU A 308 8.68 -3.30 -16.47
C GLU A 308 9.23 -2.23 -15.53
N SER A 309 8.74 -0.98 -15.66
CA SER A 309 9.10 0.13 -14.78
C SER A 309 8.40 0.06 -13.43
N VAL A 310 8.72 1.00 -12.56
CA VAL A 310 7.87 1.32 -11.39
C VAL A 310 6.46 1.64 -11.86
N ARG A 311 5.46 1.16 -11.10
CA ARG A 311 4.04 1.50 -11.27
C ARG A 311 3.67 2.65 -10.35
N SER A 312 3.07 3.71 -10.89
CA SER A 312 2.46 4.79 -10.12
C SER A 312 0.96 4.56 -9.96
N TYR A 313 0.43 5.04 -8.85
CA TYR A 313 -0.99 5.07 -8.52
C TYR A 313 -1.34 6.50 -8.10
N GLU A 314 -2.21 7.13 -8.84
CA GLU A 314 -2.54 8.55 -8.73
C GLU A 314 -3.99 8.68 -8.29
N LEU A 315 -4.21 8.94 -7.00
CA LEU A 315 -5.52 9.15 -6.41
C LEU A 315 -5.84 10.65 -6.40
N LEU A 316 -6.84 11.08 -7.16
CA LEU A 316 -7.28 12.47 -7.20
C LEU A 316 -8.24 12.75 -6.04
N LEU A 317 -7.84 13.62 -5.13
CA LEU A 317 -8.61 14.00 -3.95
C LEU A 317 -9.60 15.11 -4.27
N ASP A 318 -10.80 15.02 -3.73
CA ASP A 318 -11.90 15.96 -3.96
C ASP A 318 -12.08 16.98 -2.81
N SER A 319 -11.23 16.92 -1.77
CA SER A 319 -11.32 17.76 -0.59
C SER A 319 -9.94 18.10 -0.03
N TYR A 320 -9.88 19.13 0.83
CA TYR A 320 -8.76 19.40 1.74
C TYR A 320 -9.01 18.85 3.15
N ASP A 321 -10.21 18.31 3.40
CA ASP A 321 -10.54 17.71 4.68
C ASP A 321 -9.71 16.45 4.92
N ARG A 322 -9.02 16.41 6.07
CA ARG A 322 -8.11 15.32 6.40
C ARG A 322 -8.83 13.98 6.54
N GLU A 323 -10.05 13.99 7.12
CA GLU A 323 -10.82 12.76 7.30
C GLU A 323 -11.24 12.18 5.96
N ARG A 324 -11.79 13.03 5.06
CA ARG A 324 -12.20 12.62 3.73
C ARG A 324 -11.02 12.08 2.91
N ASN A 325 -9.87 12.73 2.99
CA ASN A 325 -8.64 12.28 2.32
C ASN A 325 -8.15 10.94 2.89
N GLY A 326 -8.27 10.74 4.20
CA GLY A 326 -7.98 9.46 4.85
C GLY A 326 -8.91 8.33 4.37
N LEU A 327 -10.21 8.61 4.30
CA LEU A 327 -11.21 7.66 3.76
C LEU A 327 -10.87 7.29 2.30
N ALA A 328 -10.52 8.28 1.47
CA ALA A 328 -10.16 8.05 0.07
C ALA A 328 -8.91 7.14 -0.07
N ARG A 329 -7.85 7.40 0.70
CA ARG A 329 -6.63 6.57 0.70
C ARG A 329 -6.92 5.15 1.18
N ARG A 330 -7.68 4.98 2.26
CA ARG A 330 -8.05 3.67 2.80
C ARG A 330 -8.94 2.89 1.83
N GLN A 331 -9.86 3.58 1.13
CA GLN A 331 -10.66 2.97 0.06
C GLN A 331 -9.79 2.54 -1.12
N MET A 332 -8.75 3.30 -1.45
CA MET A 332 -7.77 2.91 -2.47
C MET A 332 -7.12 1.56 -2.12
N TYR A 333 -6.62 1.38 -0.90
CA TYR A 333 -6.03 0.09 -0.49
C TYR A 333 -7.04 -1.05 -0.51
N ARG A 334 -8.28 -0.85 -0.04
CA ARG A 334 -9.32 -1.89 -0.10
C ARG A 334 -9.63 -2.33 -1.53
N THR A 335 -9.48 -1.41 -2.49
CA THR A 335 -9.73 -1.68 -3.90
C THR A 335 -8.51 -2.30 -4.58
N LEU A 336 -7.35 -1.67 -4.47
CA LEU A 336 -6.13 -2.05 -5.21
C LEU A 336 -5.38 -3.21 -4.57
N ALA A 337 -5.42 -3.30 -3.25
CA ALA A 337 -4.71 -4.30 -2.45
C ALA A 337 -5.68 -5.04 -1.49
N PRO A 338 -6.66 -5.78 -2.01
CA PRO A 338 -7.70 -6.41 -1.18
C PRO A 338 -7.15 -7.41 -0.16
N TRP A 339 -5.95 -7.95 -0.35
CA TRP A 339 -5.24 -8.76 0.65
C TRP A 339 -4.98 -8.01 1.96
N THR A 340 -4.89 -6.67 1.94
CA THR A 340 -4.71 -5.84 3.15
C THR A 340 -5.96 -5.82 4.05
N THR A 341 -7.11 -6.31 3.57
CA THR A 341 -8.32 -6.47 4.39
C THR A 341 -8.29 -7.71 5.27
N GLN A 342 -7.32 -8.60 5.08
CA GLN A 342 -7.15 -9.78 5.93
C GLN A 342 -6.66 -9.37 7.31
N ASN A 343 -7.34 -9.82 8.35
CA ASN A 343 -7.05 -9.40 9.73
C ASN A 343 -7.22 -10.56 10.72
N PRO A 344 -6.32 -11.57 10.70
CA PRO A 344 -6.37 -12.69 11.63
C PRO A 344 -6.06 -12.26 13.06
N ILE A 345 -6.67 -12.94 14.04
CA ILE A 345 -6.33 -12.82 15.46
C ILE A 345 -5.12 -13.71 15.72
N PHE A 346 -3.98 -13.12 16.07
CA PHE A 346 -2.73 -13.88 16.23
C PHE A 346 -2.03 -13.66 17.56
N MET A 347 -1.26 -14.68 17.96
CA MET A 347 -0.37 -14.66 19.11
C MET A 347 1.08 -14.87 18.66
N HIS A 348 2.02 -14.23 19.34
CA HIS A 348 3.46 -14.40 19.13
C HIS A 348 4.08 -15.25 20.24
N LEU A 349 4.53 -16.44 19.88
CA LEU A 349 5.18 -17.38 20.81
C LEU A 349 6.70 -17.32 20.65
N VAL A 350 7.43 -17.19 21.78
CA VAL A 350 8.89 -17.19 21.83
C VAL A 350 9.41 -18.57 22.23
N SER A 351 9.06 -19.58 21.46
CA SER A 351 9.53 -20.96 21.66
C SER A 351 9.32 -21.80 20.42
N THR A 352 10.18 -22.80 20.21
CA THR A 352 10.01 -23.90 19.26
C THR A 352 9.95 -25.27 19.94
N ASP A 353 9.85 -25.33 21.28
CA ASP A 353 9.60 -26.56 21.99
C ASP A 353 8.23 -27.13 21.59
N PRO A 354 8.17 -28.38 21.11
CA PRO A 354 6.92 -28.96 20.61
C PRO A 354 5.78 -29.01 21.63
N ALA A 355 6.10 -29.24 22.90
CA ALA A 355 5.07 -29.30 23.94
C ALA A 355 4.48 -27.90 24.20
N GLN A 356 5.33 -26.89 24.27
CA GLN A 356 4.90 -25.51 24.47
C GLN A 356 4.14 -24.99 23.27
N VAL A 357 4.58 -25.28 22.03
CA VAL A 357 3.88 -24.88 20.79
C VAL A 357 2.47 -25.49 20.76
N ARG A 358 2.34 -26.81 21.05
CA ARG A 358 1.02 -27.48 21.11
C ARG A 358 0.14 -26.87 22.19
N HIS A 359 0.70 -26.62 23.38
CA HIS A 359 -0.05 -25.98 24.48
C HIS A 359 -0.63 -24.62 24.08
N VAL A 360 0.17 -23.77 23.41
CA VAL A 360 -0.29 -22.47 22.93
C VAL A 360 -1.33 -22.60 21.81
N ILE A 361 -1.17 -23.57 20.91
CA ILE A 361 -2.17 -23.86 19.87
C ILE A 361 -3.51 -24.24 20.53
N ASP A 362 -3.49 -25.08 21.58
CA ASP A 362 -4.71 -25.44 22.33
C ASP A 362 -5.33 -24.21 22.99
N GLN A 363 -4.54 -23.34 23.62
CA GLN A 363 -5.03 -22.09 24.21
C GLN A 363 -5.64 -21.16 23.16
N CYS A 364 -5.04 -21.04 21.95
CA CYS A 364 -5.60 -20.29 20.85
C CYS A 364 -6.96 -20.84 20.41
N ALA A 365 -7.07 -22.17 20.26
CA ALA A 365 -8.32 -22.82 19.88
C ALA A 365 -9.43 -22.59 20.93
N GLU A 366 -9.09 -22.69 22.21
CA GLU A 366 -10.01 -22.52 23.33
C GLU A 366 -10.48 -21.06 23.51
N THR A 367 -9.67 -20.08 23.12
CA THR A 367 -9.98 -18.64 23.26
C THR A 367 -10.44 -17.98 21.98
N GLY A 368 -10.45 -18.71 20.87
CA GLY A 368 -10.90 -18.20 19.58
C GLY A 368 -9.83 -17.42 18.80
N TYR A 369 -8.56 -17.49 19.18
CA TYR A 369 -7.45 -17.04 18.34
C TYR A 369 -7.38 -17.88 17.07
N GLU A 370 -6.73 -17.36 16.04
CA GLU A 370 -6.78 -17.93 14.69
C GLU A 370 -5.40 -18.34 14.15
N LEU A 371 -4.33 -17.78 14.73
CA LEU A 371 -2.97 -17.94 14.21
C LEU A 371 -1.95 -17.85 15.34
N VAL A 372 -0.90 -18.69 15.29
CA VAL A 372 0.30 -18.59 16.12
C VAL A 372 1.49 -18.25 15.23
N ILE A 373 2.28 -17.25 15.63
CA ILE A 373 3.53 -16.86 14.99
C ILE A 373 4.68 -17.28 15.91
N LEU A 374 5.57 -18.15 15.44
CA LEU A 374 6.84 -18.44 16.10
C LEU A 374 7.77 -17.23 15.90
N SER A 375 7.84 -16.38 16.93
CA SER A 375 8.36 -15.01 16.86
C SER A 375 9.89 -14.95 16.92
N PHE A 376 10.43 -13.73 16.76
CA PHE A 376 11.84 -13.45 17.04
C PHE A 376 12.28 -13.99 18.40
N GLY A 377 13.44 -14.64 18.46
CA GLY A 377 13.96 -15.26 19.67
C GLY A 377 13.37 -16.63 20.02
N SER A 378 12.43 -17.17 19.23
CA SER A 378 11.88 -18.52 19.41
C SER A 378 12.87 -19.65 19.12
N GLY A 379 13.92 -19.37 18.34
CA GLY A 379 14.84 -20.36 17.83
C GLY A 379 14.38 -21.02 16.52
N LEU A 380 13.32 -20.52 15.89
CA LEU A 380 12.91 -20.95 14.55
C LEU A 380 14.00 -20.62 13.54
N ASN A 381 14.40 -21.61 12.76
CA ASN A 381 15.28 -21.41 11.60
C ASN A 381 14.61 -21.91 10.32
N MET A 382 14.01 -20.99 9.57
CA MET A 382 13.36 -21.28 8.28
C MET A 382 14.37 -21.52 7.14
N GLU A 383 15.65 -21.22 7.36
CA GLU A 383 16.72 -21.48 6.40
C GLU A 383 17.22 -22.94 6.49
N ASP A 384 16.94 -23.65 7.59
CA ASP A 384 17.22 -25.07 7.72
C ASP A 384 16.09 -25.89 7.09
N THR A 385 16.34 -26.39 5.88
CA THR A 385 15.43 -27.28 5.14
C THR A 385 15.79 -28.76 5.26
N SER A 386 16.57 -29.15 6.29
CA SER A 386 16.86 -30.56 6.63
C SER A 386 15.57 -31.34 6.89
N ALA A 387 15.59 -32.63 6.63
CA ALA A 387 14.43 -33.50 6.85
C ALA A 387 13.93 -33.44 8.31
N ALA A 388 14.84 -33.42 9.29
CA ALA A 388 14.50 -33.37 10.71
C ALA A 388 13.76 -32.04 11.06
N ASN A 389 14.29 -30.90 10.64
CA ASN A 389 13.68 -29.61 10.91
C ASN A 389 12.31 -29.45 10.20
N VAL A 390 12.24 -29.81 8.92
CA VAL A 390 10.98 -29.79 8.16
C VAL A 390 9.93 -30.71 8.76
N THR A 391 10.29 -31.94 9.17
CA THR A 391 9.34 -32.88 9.80
C THR A 391 8.79 -32.31 11.09
N LYS A 392 9.68 -31.81 11.99
CA LYS A 392 9.27 -31.17 13.26
C LYS A 392 8.21 -30.07 13.03
N PHE A 393 8.47 -29.13 12.13
CA PHE A 393 7.55 -28.01 11.93
C PHE A 393 6.32 -28.36 11.12
N ARG A 394 6.38 -29.37 10.24
CA ARG A 394 5.20 -29.93 9.58
C ARG A 394 4.26 -30.56 10.60
N GLU A 395 4.76 -31.41 11.52
CA GLU A 395 3.94 -32.02 12.57
C GLU A 395 3.26 -30.99 13.46
N LEU A 396 3.93 -29.85 13.74
CA LEU A 396 3.36 -28.75 14.50
C LEU A 396 2.29 -27.99 13.69
N ALA A 397 2.52 -27.75 12.39
CA ALA A 397 1.55 -27.14 11.51
C ALA A 397 0.31 -28.03 11.32
N ASP A 398 0.51 -29.33 11.09
CA ASP A 398 -0.58 -30.32 11.00
C ASP A 398 -1.42 -30.35 12.28
N TYR A 399 -0.77 -30.31 13.45
CA TYR A 399 -1.46 -30.22 14.74
C TYR A 399 -2.29 -28.93 14.87
N ALA A 400 -1.72 -27.78 14.47
CA ALA A 400 -2.42 -26.52 14.48
C ALA A 400 -3.65 -26.57 13.55
N HIS A 401 -3.48 -27.07 12.32
CA HIS A 401 -4.56 -27.20 11.34
C HIS A 401 -5.69 -28.12 11.82
N GLN A 402 -5.37 -29.22 12.51
CA GLN A 402 -6.39 -30.10 13.14
C GLN A 402 -7.22 -29.37 14.19
N LYS A 403 -6.66 -28.33 14.84
CA LYS A 403 -7.38 -27.48 15.81
C LYS A 403 -8.02 -26.26 15.18
N GLY A 404 -7.95 -26.09 13.86
CA GLY A 404 -8.45 -24.92 13.15
C GLY A 404 -7.57 -23.67 13.31
N ILE A 405 -6.34 -23.84 13.81
CA ILE A 405 -5.36 -22.76 14.03
C ILE A 405 -4.34 -22.78 12.90
N LYS A 406 -3.94 -21.59 12.45
CA LYS A 406 -2.86 -21.41 11.49
C LYS A 406 -1.51 -21.27 12.21
N LEU A 407 -0.41 -21.67 11.55
CA LEU A 407 0.92 -21.56 12.11
C LEU A 407 1.85 -20.84 11.15
N GLY A 408 2.60 -19.88 11.66
CA GLY A 408 3.59 -19.14 10.88
C GLY A 408 4.87 -18.86 11.66
N GLY A 409 5.79 -18.17 11.04
CA GLY A 409 7.07 -17.91 11.68
C GLY A 409 7.77 -16.65 11.18
N TYR A 410 8.69 -16.21 12.02
CA TYR A 410 9.55 -15.06 11.84
C TYR A 410 10.84 -15.43 11.13
N SER A 411 11.25 -14.60 10.17
CA SER A 411 12.57 -14.64 9.54
C SER A 411 13.19 -13.25 9.51
N LEU A 412 14.37 -13.10 10.08
CA LEU A 412 15.17 -11.88 9.98
C LEU A 412 16.04 -11.96 8.74
N PHE A 413 15.86 -10.99 7.83
CA PHE A 413 16.72 -10.86 6.65
C PHE A 413 17.88 -9.89 6.89
N SER A 414 17.60 -8.64 7.23
CA SER A 414 18.60 -7.59 7.40
C SER A 414 19.12 -7.49 8.84
N SER A 415 19.96 -6.51 9.14
CA SER A 415 20.54 -6.25 10.46
C SER A 415 21.39 -7.40 11.01
N ARG A 416 21.94 -8.23 10.13
CA ARG A 416 22.86 -9.31 10.46
C ARG A 416 23.99 -9.45 9.46
N ARG A 417 25.11 -9.94 9.91
CA ARG A 417 26.24 -10.30 9.07
C ARG A 417 26.15 -11.76 8.65
N ILE A 418 26.41 -12.03 7.36
CA ILE A 418 26.61 -13.38 6.84
C ILE A 418 28.12 -13.65 6.68
N ASP A 419 28.76 -13.01 5.71
CA ASP A 419 30.19 -13.04 5.45
C ASP A 419 30.56 -11.97 4.40
N ASP A 420 31.86 -11.80 4.16
CA ASP A 420 32.37 -10.80 3.24
C ASP A 420 31.98 -11.03 1.76
N ALA A 421 31.62 -12.27 1.40
CA ALA A 421 31.26 -12.62 0.03
C ALA A 421 29.74 -12.44 -0.27
N ASN A 422 28.92 -12.26 0.77
CA ASN A 422 27.47 -12.23 0.64
C ASN A 422 26.82 -10.96 1.21
N ASP A 423 27.54 -10.22 2.07
CA ASP A 423 27.03 -8.95 2.58
C ASP A 423 27.14 -7.85 1.51
N VAL A 424 26.35 -6.79 1.67
CA VAL A 424 26.43 -5.62 0.79
C VAL A 424 27.82 -4.97 0.87
N ILE A 425 28.36 -4.56 -0.27
CA ILE A 425 29.60 -3.81 -0.36
C ILE A 425 29.29 -2.32 -0.38
N ASP A 426 29.79 -1.61 0.62
CA ASP A 426 29.62 -0.16 0.71
C ASP A 426 30.26 0.54 -0.49
N PRO A 427 29.54 1.42 -1.22
CA PRO A 427 30.05 2.08 -2.41
C PRO A 427 31.15 3.13 -2.13
N ILE A 428 31.31 3.56 -0.88
CA ILE A 428 32.32 4.56 -0.48
C ILE A 428 33.61 3.88 -0.05
N THR A 429 33.50 2.86 0.82
CA THR A 429 34.66 2.17 1.38
C THR A 429 35.15 0.99 0.54
N GLY A 430 34.27 0.41 -0.28
CA GLY A 430 34.53 -0.83 -1.01
C GLY A 430 34.56 -2.08 -0.13
N LEU A 431 34.13 -1.98 1.13
CA LEU A 431 34.20 -3.06 2.14
C LEU A 431 32.78 -3.54 2.54
N PRO A 432 32.65 -4.80 3.02
CA PRO A 432 31.39 -5.38 3.44
C PRO A 432 31.01 -5.00 4.89
N ASP A 433 31.38 -3.81 5.34
CA ASP A 433 31.07 -3.36 6.69
C ASP A 433 30.43 -1.96 6.72
N LYS A 434 29.48 -1.77 7.63
CA LYS A 434 28.84 -0.49 8.02
C LYS A 434 28.17 0.34 6.92
N GLY A 435 28.12 -0.11 5.67
CA GLY A 435 27.42 0.60 4.60
C GLY A 435 25.91 0.37 4.56
N ALA A 436 25.41 -0.61 5.29
CA ALA A 436 24.00 -0.91 5.39
C ALA A 436 23.27 0.04 6.36
N GLN A 437 22.00 0.30 6.10
CA GLN A 437 21.17 1.20 6.91
C GLN A 437 21.15 0.84 8.40
N PHE A 438 21.22 -0.45 8.73
CA PHE A 438 21.23 -0.97 10.10
C PHE A 438 22.55 -1.66 10.50
N GLY A 439 23.65 -1.20 9.97
CA GLY A 439 24.98 -1.77 10.18
C GLY A 439 25.32 -2.79 9.11
N HIS A 440 25.34 -4.09 9.43
CA HIS A 440 25.55 -5.15 8.45
C HIS A 440 24.22 -5.61 7.83
N ALA A 441 24.24 -5.92 6.55
CA ALA A 441 23.12 -6.56 5.88
C ALA A 441 23.60 -7.48 4.74
N PRO A 442 23.01 -8.65 4.56
CA PRO A 442 23.25 -9.47 3.38
C PRO A 442 22.68 -8.82 2.14
N CYS A 443 23.34 -9.02 1.00
CA CYS A 443 22.75 -8.67 -0.29
C CYS A 443 21.82 -9.77 -0.76
N LEU A 444 20.54 -9.43 -1.03
CA LEU A 444 19.56 -10.41 -1.51
C LEU A 444 19.93 -11.03 -2.86
N ALA A 445 20.71 -10.31 -3.67
CA ALA A 445 21.23 -10.78 -4.96
C ALA A 445 22.60 -11.49 -4.87
N SER A 446 23.14 -11.69 -3.67
CA SER A 446 24.29 -12.55 -3.42
C SER A 446 23.95 -14.03 -3.59
N ARG A 447 24.96 -14.90 -3.59
CA ARG A 447 24.73 -16.35 -3.62
C ARG A 447 23.90 -16.81 -2.42
N TRP A 448 24.21 -16.32 -1.22
CA TRP A 448 23.47 -16.61 -0.01
C TRP A 448 22.04 -16.05 -0.10
N GLY A 449 21.85 -14.80 -0.58
CA GLY A 449 20.53 -14.18 -0.68
C GLY A 449 19.59 -14.93 -1.61
N LEU A 450 20.06 -15.34 -2.80
CA LEU A 450 19.29 -16.19 -3.72
C LEU A 450 18.95 -17.55 -3.09
N TYR A 451 19.88 -18.13 -2.34
CA TYR A 451 19.66 -19.37 -1.63
C TYR A 451 18.69 -19.20 -0.46
N TYR A 452 18.78 -18.09 0.28
CA TYR A 452 17.82 -17.73 1.33
C TYR A 452 16.38 -17.73 0.81
N LEU A 453 16.10 -17.01 -0.30
CA LEU A 453 14.78 -16.99 -0.92
C LEU A 453 14.27 -18.40 -1.26
N GLN A 454 15.14 -19.24 -1.81
CA GLN A 454 14.79 -20.62 -2.12
C GLN A 454 14.50 -21.44 -0.86
N LYS A 455 15.29 -21.25 0.22
CA LYS A 455 15.10 -21.91 1.51
C LYS A 455 13.76 -21.54 2.14
N ILE A 456 13.44 -20.25 2.20
CA ILE A 456 12.15 -19.77 2.73
C ILE A 456 10.97 -20.38 1.94
N LYS A 457 11.00 -20.32 0.62
CA LYS A 457 9.98 -20.94 -0.24
C LYS A 457 9.88 -22.47 0.01
N THR A 458 11.00 -23.15 0.12
CA THR A 458 11.06 -24.59 0.35
C THR A 458 10.53 -24.96 1.74
N PHE A 459 10.92 -24.23 2.78
CA PHE A 459 10.46 -24.45 4.14
C PHE A 459 8.94 -24.30 4.22
N ILE A 460 8.40 -23.17 3.79
CA ILE A 460 6.95 -22.91 3.79
C ILE A 460 6.19 -24.00 3.01
N ALA A 461 6.63 -24.32 1.79
CA ALA A 461 5.96 -25.33 0.96
C ALA A 461 5.98 -26.72 1.57
N LYS A 462 7.05 -27.07 2.31
CA LYS A 462 7.18 -28.43 2.91
C LYS A 462 6.55 -28.53 4.29
N THR A 463 6.51 -27.45 5.07
CA THR A 463 5.93 -27.45 6.43
C THR A 463 4.44 -27.15 6.43
N GLY A 464 3.93 -26.45 5.41
CA GLY A 464 2.56 -25.97 5.37
C GLY A 464 2.34 -24.73 6.24
N PHE A 465 3.39 -23.93 6.50
CA PHE A 465 3.23 -22.66 7.22
C PHE A 465 2.33 -21.69 6.47
N ASP A 466 1.47 -21.04 7.20
CA ASP A 466 0.41 -20.15 6.69
C ASP A 466 0.80 -18.67 6.73
N LEU A 467 1.90 -18.32 7.38
CA LEU A 467 2.35 -16.93 7.51
C LEU A 467 3.88 -16.85 7.50
N LEU A 468 4.37 -15.80 6.85
CA LEU A 468 5.74 -15.31 6.99
C LEU A 468 5.71 -13.95 7.70
N GLU A 469 6.32 -13.87 8.89
CA GLU A 469 6.71 -12.59 9.49
C GLU A 469 8.14 -12.30 9.03
N HIS A 470 8.27 -11.35 8.10
CA HIS A 470 9.53 -11.06 7.41
C HIS A 470 10.08 -9.73 7.89
N ASP A 471 11.14 -9.75 8.70
CA ASP A 471 11.75 -8.57 9.29
C ASP A 471 13.03 -8.20 8.55
N GLY A 472 13.10 -6.93 8.15
CA GLY A 472 14.24 -6.37 7.46
C GLY A 472 14.37 -6.72 5.99
N PRO A 473 13.26 -6.94 5.23
CA PRO A 473 13.36 -6.96 3.78
C PRO A 473 13.59 -5.56 3.21
N TYR A 474 14.09 -4.63 4.05
CA TYR A 474 14.36 -3.25 3.69
C TYR A 474 14.79 -3.12 2.24
N PRO A 475 14.94 -1.92 1.67
CA PRO A 475 15.02 -1.68 0.22
C PRO A 475 16.11 -2.43 -0.54
N GLY A 476 16.77 -3.36 0.09
CA GLY A 476 18.08 -3.78 -0.35
C GLY A 476 19.03 -2.60 -0.24
N ASP A 477 20.01 -2.70 0.64
CA ASP A 477 21.05 -1.70 0.73
C ASP A 477 21.81 -1.61 -0.60
N LEU A 478 22.34 -0.42 -0.93
CA LEU A 478 23.20 -0.26 -2.10
C LEU A 478 24.40 -1.21 -1.99
N CYS A 479 24.68 -1.95 -3.06
CA CYS A 479 25.75 -2.92 -3.09
C CYS A 479 26.69 -2.68 -4.29
N ALA A 480 27.93 -2.30 -4.03
CA ALA A 480 28.94 -2.10 -5.06
C ALA A 480 29.60 -3.39 -5.54
N SER A 481 29.22 -4.56 -5.05
CA SER A 481 29.78 -5.84 -5.48
C SER A 481 29.60 -6.07 -6.98
N THR A 482 30.65 -6.50 -7.64
CA THR A 482 30.64 -6.97 -9.03
C THR A 482 30.73 -8.51 -9.13
N THR A 483 30.75 -9.19 -8.00
CA THR A 483 30.88 -10.65 -7.90
C THR A 483 29.59 -11.35 -7.45
N HIS A 484 28.60 -10.61 -6.99
CA HIS A 484 27.30 -11.18 -6.65
C HIS A 484 26.58 -11.66 -7.92
N PRO A 485 26.03 -12.89 -7.94
CA PRO A 485 25.49 -13.46 -9.18
C PRO A 485 24.20 -12.80 -9.66
N GLY A 486 23.45 -12.16 -8.77
CA GLY A 486 22.14 -11.60 -9.10
C GLY A 486 22.18 -10.19 -9.67
N HIS A 487 23.24 -9.40 -9.42
CA HIS A 487 23.41 -8.05 -9.97
C HIS A 487 24.83 -7.83 -10.49
N LYS A 488 25.03 -6.78 -11.28
CA LYS A 488 26.33 -6.51 -11.96
C LYS A 488 27.17 -5.45 -11.24
N GLY A 489 26.58 -4.69 -10.33
CA GLY A 489 27.27 -3.64 -9.60
C GLY A 489 26.31 -2.69 -8.89
N LEU A 490 26.82 -1.49 -8.56
CA LEU A 490 26.07 -0.49 -7.83
C LEU A 490 24.78 -0.06 -8.54
N ALA A 491 24.84 0.09 -9.87
CA ALA A 491 23.77 0.71 -10.66
C ALA A 491 22.47 -0.10 -10.69
N ASP A 492 22.55 -1.43 -10.63
CA ASP A 492 21.41 -2.33 -10.69
C ASP A 492 21.10 -3.05 -9.37
N SER A 493 21.98 -2.92 -8.37
CA SER A 493 21.90 -3.71 -7.14
C SER A 493 20.59 -3.55 -6.37
N ARG A 494 20.13 -2.31 -6.21
CA ARG A 494 18.88 -2.03 -5.46
C ARG A 494 17.65 -2.46 -6.25
N TRP A 495 17.63 -2.21 -7.55
CA TRP A 495 16.54 -2.64 -8.42
C TRP A 495 16.37 -4.16 -8.40
N VAL A 496 17.46 -4.91 -8.58
CA VAL A 496 17.40 -6.37 -8.58
C VAL A 496 16.94 -6.93 -7.23
N GLN A 497 17.46 -6.39 -6.11
CA GLN A 497 17.06 -6.84 -4.78
C GLN A 497 15.57 -6.57 -4.51
N MET A 498 15.04 -5.43 -5.00
CA MET A 498 13.63 -5.11 -4.89
C MET A 498 12.75 -6.08 -5.71
N GLU A 499 13.13 -6.40 -6.93
CA GLU A 499 12.39 -7.36 -7.77
C GLU A 499 12.41 -8.79 -7.17
N LEU A 500 13.52 -9.21 -6.60
CA LEU A 500 13.61 -10.51 -5.89
C LEU A 500 12.69 -10.54 -4.65
N GLN A 501 12.58 -9.43 -3.92
CA GLN A 501 11.69 -9.30 -2.78
C GLN A 501 10.22 -9.36 -3.18
N LYS A 502 9.83 -8.63 -4.23
CA LYS A 502 8.48 -8.66 -4.79
C LYS A 502 8.10 -10.06 -5.29
N GLU A 503 9.02 -10.76 -5.95
CA GLU A 503 8.80 -12.14 -6.40
C GLU A 503 8.49 -13.08 -5.23
N LEU A 504 9.19 -12.95 -4.09
CA LEU A 504 8.88 -13.71 -2.90
C LEU A 504 7.46 -13.45 -2.40
N TYR A 505 7.06 -12.19 -2.30
CA TYR A 505 5.74 -11.83 -1.78
C TYR A 505 4.61 -12.26 -2.72
N ARG A 506 4.76 -12.10 -4.03
CA ARG A 506 3.81 -12.61 -5.03
C ARG A 506 3.70 -14.14 -4.97
N TRP A 507 4.83 -14.84 -4.79
CA TRP A 507 4.84 -16.30 -4.61
C TRP A 507 4.08 -16.75 -3.36
N LEU A 508 4.19 -16.01 -2.27
CA LEU A 508 3.46 -16.26 -1.00
C LEU A 508 1.95 -16.01 -1.19
N ASN A 509 1.58 -14.87 -1.78
CA ASN A 509 0.18 -14.55 -2.04
C ASN A 509 -0.53 -15.56 -2.93
N ALA A 510 0.14 -16.05 -3.97
CA ALA A 510 -0.38 -17.12 -4.85
C ALA A 510 -0.68 -18.44 -4.11
N ARG A 511 -0.23 -18.57 -2.85
CA ARG A 511 -0.43 -19.74 -1.98
C ARG A 511 -1.29 -19.45 -0.77
N GLY A 512 -1.84 -18.25 -0.66
CA GLY A 512 -2.62 -17.83 0.51
C GLY A 512 -1.78 -17.72 1.80
N VAL A 513 -0.46 -17.52 1.66
CA VAL A 513 0.43 -17.31 2.82
C VAL A 513 0.39 -15.83 3.20
N TYR A 514 0.00 -15.56 4.43
CA TYR A 514 -0.09 -14.22 4.99
C TYR A 514 1.30 -13.61 5.21
N ILE A 515 1.47 -12.31 4.92
CA ILE A 515 2.75 -11.62 5.04
C ILE A 515 2.63 -10.48 6.05
N ASN A 516 3.38 -10.58 7.14
CA ASN A 516 3.58 -9.51 8.11
C ASN A 516 4.99 -8.95 7.93
N ALA A 517 5.11 -7.70 7.48
CA ALA A 517 6.40 -7.06 7.20
C ALA A 517 6.41 -5.63 7.75
N PRO A 518 7.58 -5.10 8.18
CA PRO A 518 7.69 -3.74 8.68
C PRO A 518 7.65 -2.67 7.59
N ASP A 519 7.92 -3.06 6.33
CA ASP A 519 8.09 -2.15 5.21
C ASP A 519 6.82 -1.94 4.40
N TRP A 520 6.82 -0.93 3.51
CA TRP A 520 5.65 -0.48 2.75
C TRP A 520 5.51 -1.24 1.43
N TYR A 521 5.18 -2.55 1.51
CA TYR A 521 4.99 -3.42 0.35
C TYR A 521 3.51 -3.75 0.06
N PHE A 522 2.58 -2.89 0.46
CA PHE A 522 1.15 -3.18 0.34
C PHE A 522 0.72 -3.45 -1.10
N LEU A 523 1.22 -2.68 -2.05
CA LEU A 523 0.90 -2.86 -3.47
C LEU A 523 1.59 -4.07 -4.12
N ASP A 524 2.56 -4.70 -3.43
CA ASP A 524 3.23 -5.92 -3.85
C ASP A 524 2.92 -7.14 -2.96
N GLY A 525 1.89 -7.05 -2.12
CA GLY A 525 1.32 -8.21 -1.44
C GLY A 525 1.55 -8.30 0.06
N SER A 526 2.22 -7.35 0.74
CA SER A 526 2.26 -7.35 2.20
C SER A 526 0.89 -6.99 2.79
N HIS A 527 0.57 -7.52 3.98
CA HIS A 527 -0.73 -7.36 4.61
C HIS A 527 -0.71 -6.32 5.72
N LYS A 528 0.35 -6.28 6.50
CA LYS A 528 0.45 -5.44 7.71
C LYS A 528 1.80 -4.73 7.83
N THR A 529 1.74 -3.56 8.50
CA THR A 529 2.91 -2.87 9.06
C THR A 529 2.57 -2.24 10.40
N GLY A 530 3.54 -1.83 11.19
CA GLY A 530 3.31 -1.18 12.48
C GLY A 530 2.53 0.13 12.35
N LEU A 531 1.82 0.52 13.42
CA LEU A 531 1.08 1.80 13.50
C LEU A 531 1.92 2.96 14.02
N GLY A 532 3.14 2.74 14.39
CA GLY A 532 4.06 3.74 14.93
C GLY A 532 5.38 3.04 15.24
N TYR A 533 6.25 3.71 15.99
CA TYR A 533 7.50 3.08 16.42
C TYR A 533 7.22 2.06 17.52
N ARG A 534 6.91 0.86 17.12
CA ARG A 534 6.40 -0.24 17.96
C ARG A 534 7.33 -0.64 19.10
N GLU A 535 8.65 -0.50 18.92
CA GLU A 535 9.64 -0.91 19.91
C GLU A 535 9.61 -0.04 21.16
N VAL A 536 9.17 1.20 21.05
CA VAL A 536 8.96 2.07 22.21
C VAL A 536 7.91 1.50 23.16
N ASN A 537 6.86 0.89 22.60
CA ASN A 537 5.76 0.32 23.41
C ASN A 537 6.18 -0.94 24.17
N PHE A 538 7.28 -1.58 23.83
CA PHE A 538 7.79 -2.73 24.57
C PHE A 538 8.31 -2.40 25.97
N SER A 539 8.79 -1.19 26.15
CA SER A 539 9.41 -0.75 27.40
C SER A 539 8.55 0.22 28.21
N LEU A 540 7.41 0.65 27.66
CA LEU A 540 6.49 1.54 28.34
C LEU A 540 5.77 0.84 29.48
N SER A 541 5.54 1.53 30.59
CA SER A 541 4.70 1.03 31.67
C SER A 541 3.25 0.78 31.20
N ARG A 542 2.52 -0.11 31.86
CA ARG A 542 1.10 -0.36 31.55
C ARG A 542 0.26 0.92 31.58
N GLU A 543 0.55 1.84 32.50
CA GLU A 543 -0.09 3.16 32.56
C GLU A 543 0.14 4.00 31.30
N GLN A 544 1.38 4.01 30.80
CA GLN A 544 1.70 4.73 29.56
C GLN A 544 1.05 4.05 28.35
N GLN A 545 1.06 2.72 28.31
CA GLN A 545 0.45 1.95 27.21
C GLN A 545 -1.06 2.22 27.06
N LYS A 546 -1.76 2.51 28.14
CA LYS A 546 -3.19 2.88 28.13
C LYS A 546 -3.49 4.09 27.24
N ILE A 547 -2.57 5.05 27.13
CA ILE A 547 -2.74 6.26 26.31
C ILE A 547 -1.98 6.15 24.99
N LEU A 548 -0.69 5.80 25.04
CA LEU A 548 0.18 5.84 23.86
C LEU A 548 -0.20 4.83 22.79
N ASN A 549 -0.71 3.66 23.16
CA ASN A 549 -1.22 2.69 22.18
C ASN A 549 -2.40 3.29 21.39
N ARG A 550 -3.34 3.95 22.04
CA ARG A 550 -4.46 4.62 21.37
C ARG A 550 -4.01 5.81 20.53
N GLN A 551 -2.98 6.58 20.97
CA GLN A 551 -2.37 7.62 20.14
C GLN A 551 -1.78 7.05 18.86
N ASN A 552 -1.01 5.96 18.95
CA ASN A 552 -0.43 5.30 17.79
C ASN A 552 -1.50 4.77 16.82
N ILE A 553 -2.59 4.23 17.35
CA ILE A 553 -3.74 3.80 16.54
C ILE A 553 -4.38 5.01 15.85
N PHE A 554 -4.70 6.05 16.59
CA PHE A 554 -5.32 7.27 16.08
C PHE A 554 -4.45 7.93 14.99
N ASP A 555 -3.15 8.10 15.26
CA ASP A 555 -2.24 8.76 14.34
C ASP A 555 -1.92 7.87 13.11
N GLY A 556 -1.86 6.55 13.28
CA GLY A 556 -1.54 5.61 12.19
C GLY A 556 -2.71 5.30 11.26
N THR A 557 -3.94 5.44 11.70
CA THR A 557 -5.13 5.10 10.92
C THR A 557 -5.63 6.20 9.99
N TRP A 558 -4.98 7.37 9.97
CA TRP A 558 -5.22 8.37 8.93
C TRP A 558 -4.89 7.85 7.52
N GLU A 559 -3.87 7.00 7.41
CA GLU A 559 -3.34 6.51 6.13
C GLU A 559 -3.58 5.02 5.92
N LYS A 560 -3.78 4.25 7.00
CA LYS A 560 -3.92 2.79 6.98
C LYS A 560 -5.32 2.38 7.41
N THR A 561 -5.86 1.37 6.74
CA THR A 561 -7.04 0.67 7.31
C THR A 561 -6.66 0.00 8.63
N PRO A 562 -7.61 -0.26 9.54
CA PRO A 562 -7.31 -1.00 10.77
C PRO A 562 -6.57 -2.32 10.51
N ALA A 563 -7.00 -3.07 9.49
CA ALA A 563 -6.40 -4.35 9.13
C ALA A 563 -4.94 -4.26 8.67
N MET A 564 -4.50 -3.14 8.11
CA MET A 564 -3.12 -2.90 7.67
C MET A 564 -2.16 -2.64 8.82
N GLY A 565 -2.65 -2.28 10.00
CA GLY A 565 -1.84 -1.96 11.15
C GLY A 565 -1.74 -3.08 12.18
N TRP A 566 -0.69 -3.03 12.99
CA TRP A 566 -0.59 -3.81 14.20
C TRP A 566 0.13 -3.03 15.31
N GLY A 567 -0.14 -3.41 16.55
CA GLY A 567 0.51 -2.87 17.73
C GLY A 567 1.21 -3.95 18.56
N PHE A 568 1.52 -3.66 19.81
CA PHE A 568 2.26 -4.56 20.67
C PHE A 568 1.63 -4.67 22.07
N VAL A 569 1.46 -5.89 22.56
CA VAL A 569 1.02 -6.20 23.92
C VAL A 569 2.05 -7.15 24.57
N PRO A 570 2.97 -6.64 25.39
CA PRO A 570 4.01 -7.45 26.02
C PRO A 570 3.42 -8.28 27.16
N LEU A 571 3.18 -9.57 26.92
CA LEU A 571 2.80 -10.51 27.97
C LEU A 571 4.00 -10.78 28.89
N THR A 572 5.19 -10.93 28.30
CA THR A 572 6.46 -11.08 29.04
C THR A 572 7.48 -10.04 28.60
N LYS A 573 8.55 -9.91 29.36
CA LYS A 573 9.63 -8.97 29.09
C LYS A 573 10.20 -9.13 27.67
N TYR A 574 10.35 -7.98 27.00
CA TYR A 574 11.02 -7.86 25.71
C TYR A 574 11.78 -6.53 25.69
N GLN A 575 12.94 -6.49 25.06
CA GLN A 575 13.81 -5.33 24.85
C GLN A 575 13.62 -4.15 25.82
N GLY A 576 14.25 -4.21 26.99
CA GLY A 576 14.38 -3.07 27.89
C GLY A 576 13.20 -2.76 28.82
N GLY A 577 12.04 -3.39 28.64
CA GLY A 577 10.89 -3.17 29.53
C GLY A 577 11.12 -3.77 30.94
N GLY A 578 10.72 -3.01 31.99
CA GLY A 578 10.71 -3.48 33.38
C GLY A 578 9.45 -4.28 33.75
N PRO A 579 9.31 -4.71 35.00
CA PRO A 579 8.11 -5.42 35.48
C PRO A 579 6.81 -4.63 35.27
N GLU A 580 6.89 -3.31 35.26
CA GLU A 580 5.74 -2.42 35.05
C GLU A 580 5.23 -2.42 33.59
N ALA A 581 6.03 -2.92 32.65
CA ALA A 581 5.67 -2.96 31.22
C ALA A 581 4.94 -4.26 30.83
N VAL A 582 5.14 -5.36 31.58
CA VAL A 582 4.65 -6.69 31.22
C VAL A 582 3.35 -7.05 31.92
N LEU A 583 2.59 -7.97 31.34
CA LEU A 583 1.31 -8.42 31.89
C LEU A 583 1.42 -9.70 32.74
N GLU A 584 2.49 -10.46 32.61
CA GLU A 584 2.72 -11.63 33.48
C GLU A 584 3.08 -11.22 34.92
N PRO A 585 2.49 -11.85 35.97
CA PRO A 585 1.44 -12.88 35.89
C PRO A 585 0.10 -12.31 35.45
N LEU A 586 -0.58 -12.96 34.48
CA LEU A 586 -1.78 -12.41 33.83
C LEU A 586 -2.95 -12.22 34.78
N ASN A 587 -3.10 -13.11 35.75
CA ASN A 587 -4.17 -13.02 36.76
C ASN A 587 -3.99 -11.83 37.71
N GLU A 588 -2.78 -11.33 37.92
CA GLU A 588 -2.51 -10.15 38.74
C GLU A 588 -2.76 -8.84 37.98
N HIS A 589 -2.73 -8.88 36.65
CA HIS A 589 -2.91 -7.73 35.76
C HIS A 589 -4.12 -7.87 34.83
N LEU A 590 -5.17 -8.57 35.29
CA LEU A 590 -6.34 -8.93 34.49
C LEU A 590 -7.06 -7.71 33.90
N ALA A 591 -7.21 -6.64 34.70
CA ALA A 591 -7.86 -5.40 34.27
C ALA A 591 -7.06 -4.70 33.14
N ASP A 592 -5.74 -4.61 33.31
CA ASP A 592 -4.85 -4.03 32.29
C ASP A 592 -4.86 -4.88 31.02
N TYR A 593 -4.84 -6.21 31.15
CA TYR A 593 -4.89 -7.12 30.01
C TYR A 593 -6.18 -6.96 29.21
N ARG A 594 -7.36 -6.94 29.90
CA ARG A 594 -8.64 -6.68 29.24
C ARG A 594 -8.63 -5.31 28.52
N GLN A 595 -8.14 -4.27 29.19
CA GLN A 595 -8.12 -2.93 28.62
C GLN A 595 -7.21 -2.82 27.40
N LEU A 596 -6.01 -3.41 27.44
CA LEU A 596 -5.09 -3.41 26.31
C LEU A 596 -5.65 -4.19 25.11
N MET A 597 -6.30 -5.33 25.35
CA MET A 597 -7.02 -6.04 24.28
C MET A 597 -8.11 -5.17 23.66
N MET A 598 -8.94 -4.50 24.48
CA MET A 598 -10.03 -3.69 23.97
C MET A 598 -9.58 -2.42 23.22
N GLN A 599 -8.40 -1.89 23.52
CA GLN A 599 -7.82 -0.79 22.74
C GLN A 599 -7.53 -1.22 21.28
N TYR A 600 -6.96 -2.39 21.09
CA TYR A 600 -6.64 -2.91 19.75
C TYR A 600 -7.87 -3.48 19.05
N TYR A 601 -8.60 -4.38 19.67
CA TYR A 601 -9.78 -4.97 19.05
C TYR A 601 -10.89 -3.94 18.79
N GLY A 602 -11.08 -2.99 19.71
CA GLY A 602 -12.04 -1.89 19.52
C GLY A 602 -11.69 -0.96 18.38
N ALA A 603 -10.43 -0.91 17.99
CA ALA A 603 -9.97 -0.18 16.81
C ALA A 603 -9.93 -1.05 15.53
N GLY A 604 -10.29 -2.34 15.61
CA GLY A 604 -10.13 -3.27 14.49
C GLY A 604 -8.68 -3.61 14.16
N VAL A 605 -7.74 -3.27 15.04
CA VAL A 605 -6.31 -3.48 14.88
C VAL A 605 -5.90 -4.74 15.64
N GLN A 606 -5.02 -5.54 15.07
CA GLN A 606 -4.41 -6.67 15.76
C GLN A 606 -3.19 -6.22 16.57
N ALA A 607 -2.80 -7.06 17.53
CA ALA A 607 -1.60 -6.83 18.32
C ALA A 607 -0.70 -8.06 18.36
N CYS A 608 0.58 -7.81 18.53
CA CYS A 608 1.56 -8.83 18.88
C CYS A 608 1.41 -9.14 20.37
N TYR A 609 0.54 -10.12 20.71
CA TYR A 609 0.44 -10.67 22.06
C TYR A 609 1.61 -11.62 22.26
N ARG A 610 2.69 -11.10 22.85
CA ARG A 610 3.98 -11.79 22.88
C ARG A 610 4.31 -12.36 24.26
N GLY A 611 4.30 -13.69 24.34
CA GLY A 611 4.62 -14.41 25.60
C GLY A 611 4.46 -15.92 25.47
N PRO A 612 4.52 -16.66 26.60
CA PRO A 612 4.45 -18.11 26.62
C PRO A 612 3.03 -18.67 26.60
N ARG A 613 1.99 -17.84 26.83
CA ARG A 613 0.60 -18.25 26.99
C ARG A 613 -0.36 -17.05 26.84
N LEU A 614 -1.64 -17.35 26.54
CA LEU A 614 -2.72 -16.34 26.49
C LEU A 614 -3.46 -16.19 27.81
N TYR A 615 -3.43 -17.22 28.65
CA TYR A 615 -4.07 -17.20 29.98
C TYR A 615 -3.31 -18.12 30.94
N ASP A 616 -3.39 -17.82 32.25
CA ASP A 616 -2.79 -18.57 33.35
C ASP A 616 -3.82 -19.16 34.34
N THR A 617 -5.03 -18.59 34.38
CA THR A 617 -6.14 -19.03 35.25
C THR A 617 -7.44 -19.12 34.47
N ALA A 618 -8.49 -19.69 35.10
CA ALA A 618 -9.84 -19.73 34.54
C ALA A 618 -10.41 -18.32 34.32
N ALA A 619 -10.09 -17.36 35.20
CA ALA A 619 -10.55 -15.97 35.10
C ALA A 619 -9.90 -15.26 33.92
N THR A 620 -8.59 -15.42 33.69
CA THR A 620 -7.90 -14.86 32.52
C THR A 620 -8.37 -15.50 31.23
N LYS A 621 -8.60 -16.84 31.23
CA LYS A 621 -9.17 -17.55 30.08
C LYS A 621 -10.53 -16.95 29.69
N GLN A 622 -11.43 -16.80 30.67
CA GLN A 622 -12.75 -16.24 30.45
C GLN A 622 -12.67 -14.81 29.88
N THR A 623 -11.78 -13.97 30.44
CA THR A 623 -11.58 -12.60 29.94
C THR A 623 -11.14 -12.59 28.46
N VAL A 624 -10.18 -13.41 28.08
CA VAL A 624 -9.72 -13.50 26.68
C VAL A 624 -10.86 -13.99 25.78
N GLN A 625 -11.60 -15.01 26.19
CA GLN A 625 -12.75 -15.53 25.45
C GLN A 625 -13.85 -14.47 25.23
N GLU A 626 -14.21 -13.71 26.28
CA GLU A 626 -15.21 -12.65 26.19
C GLU A 626 -14.80 -11.54 25.21
N VAL A 627 -13.55 -11.08 25.30
CA VAL A 627 -13.05 -10.00 24.42
C VAL A 627 -12.95 -10.48 22.97
N VAL A 628 -12.43 -11.68 22.73
CA VAL A 628 -12.33 -12.24 21.39
C VAL A 628 -13.72 -12.51 20.79
N ALA A 629 -14.67 -13.02 21.59
CA ALA A 629 -16.06 -13.23 21.16
C ALA A 629 -16.74 -11.90 20.79
N TRP A 630 -16.53 -10.85 21.60
CA TRP A 630 -17.00 -9.50 21.31
C TRP A 630 -16.41 -8.98 19.98
N TYR A 631 -15.09 -9.09 19.77
CA TYR A 631 -14.46 -8.69 18.52
C TYR A 631 -15.04 -9.46 17.33
N LYS A 632 -15.20 -10.77 17.44
CA LYS A 632 -15.76 -11.61 16.36
C LYS A 632 -17.22 -11.26 16.04
N LYS A 633 -18.01 -10.90 17.05
CA LYS A 633 -19.38 -10.41 16.86
C LYS A 633 -19.42 -9.14 16.00
N TYR A 634 -18.53 -8.20 16.25
CA TYR A 634 -18.50 -6.91 15.58
C TYR A 634 -17.39 -6.79 14.51
N ARG A 635 -16.77 -7.91 14.16
CA ARG A 635 -15.59 -7.94 13.26
C ARG A 635 -15.82 -7.22 11.93
N SER A 636 -17.01 -7.38 11.33
CA SER A 636 -17.34 -6.79 10.04
C SER A 636 -17.27 -5.27 10.08
N ILE A 637 -17.88 -4.65 11.09
CA ILE A 637 -17.84 -3.19 11.24
C ILE A 637 -16.48 -2.70 11.76
N LEU A 638 -15.84 -3.40 12.68
CA LEU A 638 -14.52 -3.04 13.23
C LEU A 638 -13.40 -3.06 12.18
N ASN A 639 -13.50 -3.94 11.18
CA ASN A 639 -12.56 -4.01 10.06
C ASN A 639 -12.96 -3.13 8.87
N SER A 640 -14.07 -2.39 8.97
CA SER A 640 -14.52 -1.42 7.98
C SER A 640 -13.74 -0.09 8.10
N ASP A 641 -14.25 0.98 7.54
CA ASP A 641 -13.60 2.28 7.65
C ASP A 641 -13.83 2.93 9.02
N LEU A 642 -13.10 3.98 9.32
CA LEU A 642 -13.21 4.68 10.58
C LEU A 642 -13.13 6.21 10.42
N ILE A 643 -13.72 6.90 11.40
CA ILE A 643 -13.71 8.35 11.56
C ILE A 643 -13.06 8.66 12.90
N HIS A 644 -12.15 9.63 12.91
CA HIS A 644 -11.43 10.07 14.08
C HIS A 644 -12.31 11.06 14.88
N LEU A 645 -12.67 10.71 16.13
CA LEU A 645 -13.50 11.58 16.96
C LEU A 645 -12.64 12.54 17.79
N ARG A 646 -11.89 12.00 18.73
CA ARG A 646 -11.00 12.78 19.60
C ARG A 646 -9.70 12.02 19.84
N ARG A 647 -8.57 12.70 19.63
CA ARG A 647 -7.24 12.13 19.86
C ARG A 647 -7.00 11.90 21.35
N PRO A 648 -6.46 10.75 21.77
CA PRO A 648 -6.10 10.48 23.16
C PRO A 648 -5.07 11.50 23.69
N ASP A 649 -5.39 12.17 24.81
CA ASP A 649 -4.50 13.14 25.46
C ASP A 649 -4.41 12.94 27.00
N GLY A 650 -5.14 11.94 27.53
CA GLY A 650 -5.17 11.64 28.96
C GLY A 650 -5.94 12.65 29.83
N ARG A 651 -6.62 13.64 29.24
CA ARG A 651 -7.31 14.73 30.00
C ARG A 651 -8.82 14.61 30.01
N ASP A 652 -9.36 13.90 28.99
CA ASP A 652 -10.80 13.68 28.86
C ASP A 652 -10.99 12.43 27.99
N TRP A 653 -12.24 12.08 27.67
CA TRP A 653 -12.56 10.95 26.81
C TRP A 653 -11.83 11.04 25.45
N ASP A 654 -11.59 9.91 24.85
CA ASP A 654 -11.12 9.78 23.48
C ASP A 654 -11.88 8.67 22.75
N GLY A 655 -11.81 8.64 21.41
CA GLY A 655 -12.53 7.61 20.68
C GLY A 655 -12.45 7.72 19.17
N ILE A 656 -12.98 6.67 18.54
CA ILE A 656 -13.12 6.49 17.10
C ILE A 656 -14.49 5.93 16.76
N LEU A 657 -14.96 6.18 15.55
CA LEU A 657 -16.21 5.66 15.00
C LEU A 657 -15.90 4.83 13.76
N HIS A 658 -16.16 3.53 13.79
CA HIS A 658 -16.15 2.70 12.60
C HIS A 658 -17.42 2.92 11.78
N VAL A 659 -17.31 2.93 10.45
CA VAL A 659 -18.42 3.22 9.53
C VAL A 659 -18.45 2.25 8.34
N ASN A 660 -19.65 1.81 7.99
CA ASN A 660 -19.88 1.09 6.74
C ASN A 660 -21.36 1.17 6.36
N PRO A 661 -21.74 1.95 5.32
CA PRO A 661 -23.13 2.11 4.91
C PRO A 661 -23.76 0.81 4.39
N GLY A 662 -22.97 -0.18 3.99
CA GLY A 662 -23.42 -1.46 3.43
C GLY A 662 -23.76 -2.54 4.48
N LEU A 663 -23.44 -2.33 5.77
CA LEU A 663 -23.72 -3.28 6.83
C LEU A 663 -25.03 -2.96 7.56
N PRO A 664 -25.66 -3.95 8.26
CA PRO A 664 -26.75 -3.69 9.20
C PRO A 664 -26.31 -2.75 10.31
N GLU A 665 -25.21 -3.06 11.00
CA GLU A 665 -24.52 -2.15 11.91
C GLU A 665 -23.72 -1.14 11.06
N LYS A 666 -24.30 0.03 10.81
CA LYS A 666 -23.71 1.08 9.97
C LYS A 666 -22.58 1.83 10.63
N GLY A 667 -22.51 1.75 11.97
CA GLY A 667 -21.43 2.33 12.76
C GLY A 667 -21.20 1.61 14.08
N LEU A 668 -19.95 1.68 14.56
CA LEU A 668 -19.59 1.26 15.90
C LEU A 668 -18.61 2.29 16.49
N VAL A 669 -19.02 2.94 17.58
CA VAL A 669 -18.23 3.94 18.30
C VAL A 669 -17.50 3.26 19.43
N MET A 670 -16.18 3.48 19.55
CA MET A 670 -15.41 3.13 20.74
C MET A 670 -15.03 4.39 21.48
N LEU A 671 -15.35 4.42 22.78
CA LEU A 671 -15.07 5.54 23.68
C LEU A 671 -14.29 5.06 24.89
N TYR A 672 -13.28 5.84 25.28
CA TYR A 672 -12.40 5.55 26.40
C TYR A 672 -12.36 6.72 27.37
N ASN A 673 -12.34 6.42 28.66
CA ASN A 673 -12.11 7.38 29.73
C ASN A 673 -10.75 7.10 30.38
N PRO A 674 -9.74 7.95 30.20
CA PRO A 674 -8.44 7.78 30.83
C PRO A 674 -8.40 8.25 32.30
N LEU A 675 -9.48 8.89 32.80
CA LEU A 675 -9.50 9.48 34.12
C LEU A 675 -9.83 8.46 35.21
N LYS A 676 -9.33 8.67 36.40
CA LYS A 676 -9.57 7.82 37.59
C LYS A 676 -10.98 7.96 38.19
N GLU A 677 -11.80 8.81 37.60
CA GLU A 677 -13.19 9.04 37.99
C GLU A 677 -14.14 8.76 36.82
N PRO A 678 -15.37 8.30 37.08
CA PRO A 678 -16.37 8.17 36.02
C PRO A 678 -16.78 9.55 35.53
N ILE A 679 -17.03 9.66 34.25
CA ILE A 679 -17.45 10.89 33.59
C ILE A 679 -18.72 10.67 32.78
N THR A 680 -19.54 11.73 32.65
CA THR A 680 -20.63 11.79 31.68
C THR A 680 -20.36 12.91 30.71
N ARG A 681 -20.50 12.62 29.39
CA ARG A 681 -20.25 13.61 28.34
C ARG A 681 -21.33 13.54 27.28
N THR A 682 -21.73 14.68 26.76
CA THR A 682 -22.47 14.76 25.50
C THR A 682 -21.50 14.68 24.35
N ILE A 683 -21.60 13.62 23.57
CA ILE A 683 -20.72 13.33 22.45
C ILE A 683 -21.47 13.55 21.14
N ARG A 684 -20.91 14.39 20.29
CA ARG A 684 -21.39 14.62 18.94
C ARG A 684 -20.76 13.61 17.99
N LEU A 685 -21.57 12.73 17.41
CA LEU A 685 -21.16 11.69 16.46
C LEU A 685 -21.41 12.15 15.03
N PRO A 686 -20.37 12.29 14.18
CA PRO A 686 -20.51 12.62 12.77
C PRO A 686 -20.90 11.36 11.99
N LEU A 687 -22.18 11.21 11.64
CA LEU A 687 -22.72 9.98 11.06
C LEU A 687 -22.87 10.02 9.53
N TYR A 688 -22.36 11.04 8.86
CA TYR A 688 -22.47 11.16 7.39
C TYR A 688 -22.04 9.88 6.65
N TYR A 689 -20.88 9.32 7.00
CA TYR A 689 -20.30 8.16 6.35
C TYR A 689 -20.95 6.82 6.75
N THR A 690 -21.96 6.84 7.60
CA THR A 690 -22.86 5.69 7.82
C THR A 690 -23.94 5.58 6.74
N GLY A 691 -24.15 6.63 5.94
CA GLY A 691 -25.20 6.72 4.94
C GLY A 691 -26.58 7.00 5.53
N LEU A 692 -26.72 7.26 6.84
CA LEU A 692 -27.97 7.65 7.49
C LEU A 692 -28.29 9.13 7.19
N THR A 693 -29.56 9.47 6.96
CA THR A 693 -29.95 10.81 6.49
C THR A 693 -30.88 11.56 7.44
N GLU A 694 -31.80 10.88 8.14
CA GLU A 694 -32.83 11.52 8.96
C GLU A 694 -32.66 11.22 10.45
N SER A 695 -32.39 9.98 10.78
CA SER A 695 -32.23 9.52 12.16
C SER A 695 -31.28 8.32 12.24
N ALA A 696 -30.75 8.07 13.41
CA ALA A 696 -29.94 6.91 13.74
C ALA A 696 -30.56 6.17 14.95
N SER A 697 -30.66 4.85 14.85
CA SER A 697 -30.95 3.96 15.95
C SER A 697 -29.66 3.62 16.66
N ILE A 698 -29.48 4.04 17.91
CA ILE A 698 -28.21 3.88 18.63
C ILE A 698 -28.46 3.17 19.97
N ARG A 699 -27.66 2.15 20.24
CA ARG A 699 -27.63 1.44 21.51
C ARG A 699 -26.27 1.55 22.18
N VAL A 700 -26.27 1.73 23.48
CA VAL A 700 -25.05 1.68 24.31
C VAL A 700 -24.83 0.22 24.69
N GLN A 701 -23.74 -0.37 24.25
CA GLN A 701 -23.42 -1.79 24.42
C GLN A 701 -24.58 -2.69 23.94
N GLU A 702 -25.12 -3.54 24.80
CA GLU A 702 -26.25 -4.45 24.51
C GLU A 702 -27.59 -3.91 25.07
N SER A 703 -27.66 -2.63 25.41
CA SER A 703 -28.92 -2.01 25.90
C SER A 703 -29.93 -1.82 24.76
N PRO A 704 -31.22 -1.58 25.06
CA PRO A 704 -32.20 -1.24 24.03
C PRO A 704 -31.79 0.01 23.24
N ALA A 705 -31.97 -0.04 21.93
CA ALA A 705 -31.67 1.08 21.06
C ALA A 705 -32.62 2.26 21.28
N ARG A 706 -32.13 3.46 21.05
CA ARG A 706 -32.89 4.71 21.03
C ARG A 706 -32.72 5.40 19.70
N THR A 707 -33.77 6.05 19.21
CA THR A 707 -33.71 6.83 17.97
C THR A 707 -33.29 8.27 18.27
N TYR A 708 -32.30 8.77 17.52
CA TYR A 708 -31.82 10.12 17.58
C TYR A 708 -32.01 10.80 16.22
N PRO A 709 -32.63 11.98 16.18
CA PRO A 709 -32.70 12.74 14.93
C PRO A 709 -31.31 13.23 14.55
N LEU A 710 -31.00 13.23 13.27
CA LEU A 710 -29.75 13.79 12.76
C LEU A 710 -29.88 15.30 12.55
N THR A 711 -28.83 16.01 12.86
CA THR A 711 -28.72 17.42 12.54
C THR A 711 -28.54 17.62 11.03
N ARG A 712 -28.60 18.89 10.56
CA ARG A 712 -28.41 19.21 9.14
C ARG A 712 -27.07 18.76 8.56
N ASP A 713 -26.05 18.60 9.40
CA ASP A 713 -24.72 18.09 9.05
C ASP A 713 -24.53 16.62 9.46
N TYR A 714 -25.62 15.87 9.51
CA TYR A 714 -25.68 14.42 9.74
C TYR A 714 -25.02 13.98 11.05
N ALA A 715 -25.13 14.76 12.11
CA ALA A 715 -24.61 14.39 13.42
C ALA A 715 -25.74 14.06 14.43
N ALA A 716 -25.44 13.21 15.40
CA ALA A 716 -26.27 12.96 16.58
C ALA A 716 -25.52 13.35 17.85
N GLU A 717 -26.22 13.93 18.84
CA GLU A 717 -25.70 14.23 20.16
C GLU A 717 -26.22 13.21 21.18
N ILE A 718 -25.30 12.56 21.89
CA ILE A 718 -25.61 11.46 22.79
C ILE A 718 -24.92 11.68 24.12
N GLU A 719 -25.69 11.65 25.20
CA GLU A 719 -25.12 11.61 26.54
C GLU A 719 -24.64 10.20 26.88
N VAL A 720 -23.36 10.07 27.20
CA VAL A 720 -22.69 8.80 27.48
C VAL A 720 -21.99 8.85 28.83
N ALA A 721 -22.28 7.89 29.69
CA ALA A 721 -21.54 7.64 30.90
C ALA A 721 -20.36 6.71 30.64
N LEU A 722 -19.17 7.10 31.04
CA LEU A 722 -17.93 6.36 30.90
C LEU A 722 -17.36 6.00 32.27
N PRO A 723 -17.11 4.72 32.56
CA PRO A 723 -16.52 4.33 33.83
C PRO A 723 -15.10 4.86 34.01
N ALA A 724 -14.64 4.98 35.25
CA ALA A 724 -13.27 5.37 35.53
C ALA A 724 -12.26 4.42 34.89
N GLU A 725 -11.23 4.93 34.24
CA GLU A 725 -10.20 4.17 33.53
C GLU A 725 -10.78 3.08 32.64
N GLY A 726 -11.95 3.34 32.06
CA GLY A 726 -12.75 2.35 31.35
C GLY A 726 -13.09 2.72 29.90
N TYR A 727 -13.96 1.92 29.33
CA TYR A 727 -14.43 2.10 27.95
C TYR A 727 -15.91 1.73 27.81
N THR A 728 -16.51 2.20 26.73
CA THR A 728 -17.82 1.76 26.27
C THR A 728 -17.88 1.76 24.75
N TRP A 729 -18.91 1.14 24.19
CA TRP A 729 -19.16 1.20 22.76
C TRP A 729 -20.61 1.51 22.47
N LEU A 730 -20.85 2.14 21.33
CA LEU A 730 -22.18 2.42 20.81
C LEU A 730 -22.30 1.74 19.45
N VAL A 731 -23.44 1.10 19.19
CA VAL A 731 -23.76 0.52 17.89
C VAL A 731 -24.80 1.39 17.21
N VAL A 732 -24.54 1.78 15.97
CA VAL A 732 -25.37 2.65 15.13
C VAL A 732 -26.00 1.84 13.99
N GLU A 733 -27.33 1.91 13.90
CA GLU A 733 -28.14 1.17 12.90
C GLU A 733 -29.09 2.12 12.14
#